data_84a23001079dab51b6a8d5204663d11c
#
_entry.id   84a23001079dab51b6a8d5204663d11c
#
_cell.length_a   1.000
_cell.length_b   1.000
_cell.length_c   1.000
_cell.angle_alpha   90.00
_cell.angle_beta   90.00
_cell.angle_gamma   90.00
#
_symmetry.space_group_name_H-M   'P 1'
#
loop_
_entity.id
_entity.type
_entity.pdbx_description
1 polymer ?
#
loop_
_entity_poly.entity_id
_entity_poly.type
_entity_poly.pdbx_seq_one_letter_code
_entity_poly.pdbx_strand_id
1 'polypeptide(L)'
;MEEYLDVLTPDGQHTGTAKPRSSVHKNGDFHRAVHVWIYAESTGEILLQRRADCKESWPGCWDVSSAGHISAGDTSLISARREMQEELGITLPEEAFELLFEYLEQSVINNGTFINNEFNDVYLVTTLDPIPLEAFTLQDEEVSEVKYISWKEFRELLLKKDAAYVPYDMNGKYGQLFQILDDRYKENTKERLLSIQKMLNRYKPVNLTAELSGLSKGDKEALVLTVEAAKFLDCIFYEQVWCSNPALKKWLEQHSEDSEYDKLKFAYFLVNKGPWSCLDDNKAFLTTADSAVKLSKEAAKPVFGWEGLKFREAFPQAKPQGANFYPPDMDKAEFDLWKSTLDKEQQELAVGFFTVIRRHKDSLLDNTPLHTELSTINLSCNSKTSKAHNLLIVPYSEEYTSYLKDAADLLHKAGDVADTPSLKRLLKAKGDAFLTNDYYDSDIAWMELQDSLVDVTIGPYETYEDALYGYKATFEAFIGIRDEGATSQVKLFSNHLQDLENNLPLDDKYKSKHVTAAPIRVIELIYNTGDVKGPQTVAFNLPNDERIVNERGSAMVMLKNIAEAKFKSILLPIADACISKEQKQYVDFDSMFTHTVCHECCHGIGPHTIHLPDGRQSTVRLELQELHSALEEAKADIVGLWALQHLVDQGLLPKSLSESMYVSFLAGCFRSVRFGLEEAHGKGQALQFNWIYEKGGFLMHSNGTLSVDFTKVQEAVETLSREIMTIQAKGDKPSAKLLLDKYATLTQPLQLALSHLEAIQVPVDIYPSFTTLNQLSS
;
A
#
# COMPACT_ATOMS: atom_id res chain seq x y z
N MET A 1 37.46 21.04 7.29
CA MET A 1 36.60 21.31 8.47
C MET A 1 36.45 20.00 9.22
N GLU A 2 36.38 20.00 10.54
CA GLU A 2 36.17 18.76 11.30
C GLU A 2 34.78 18.23 11.03
N GLU A 3 34.67 16.96 10.67
CA GLU A 3 33.40 16.28 10.38
C GLU A 3 32.64 16.01 11.68
N TYR A 4 31.33 16.27 11.70
CA TYR A 4 30.43 15.99 12.81
C TYR A 4 29.47 14.84 12.46
N LEU A 5 29.30 13.89 13.38
CA LEU A 5 28.44 12.73 13.22
C LEU A 5 27.30 12.79 14.25
N ASP A 6 26.11 12.38 13.84
CA ASP A 6 24.99 12.19 14.75
C ASP A 6 25.25 10.99 15.67
N VAL A 7 25.06 11.19 16.97
CA VAL A 7 25.22 10.13 17.97
C VAL A 7 23.89 9.38 18.11
N LEU A 8 23.98 8.06 18.04
CA LEU A 8 22.83 7.15 18.16
C LEU A 8 22.82 6.43 19.48
N THR A 9 21.68 5.85 19.82
CA THR A 9 21.54 4.85 20.89
C THR A 9 22.02 3.49 20.38
N PRO A 10 22.26 2.50 21.26
CA PRO A 10 22.65 1.14 20.86
C PRO A 10 21.64 0.41 19.94
N ASP A 11 20.41 0.86 19.89
CA ASP A 11 19.31 0.38 19.02
C ASP A 11 19.12 1.24 17.77
N GLY A 12 20.08 2.16 17.48
CA GLY A 12 20.11 2.93 16.22
C GLY A 12 19.25 4.19 16.20
N GLN A 13 18.66 4.61 17.32
CA GLN A 13 17.83 5.80 17.40
C GLN A 13 18.66 7.06 17.59
N HIS A 14 18.27 8.18 16.96
CA HIS A 14 18.94 9.46 17.13
C HIS A 14 18.84 9.99 18.56
N THR A 15 19.97 10.39 19.16
CA THR A 15 20.00 11.04 20.49
C THR A 15 19.73 12.55 20.42
N GLY A 16 19.69 13.14 19.22
CA GLY A 16 19.64 14.59 19.02
C GLY A 16 20.96 15.31 19.30
N THR A 17 22.07 14.58 19.43
CA THR A 17 23.42 15.13 19.70
C THR A 17 24.33 14.81 18.55
N ALA A 18 25.07 15.80 18.04
CA ALA A 18 26.15 15.60 17.09
C ALA A 18 27.50 15.85 17.76
N LYS A 19 28.50 15.04 17.43
CA LYS A 19 29.89 15.17 17.96
C LYS A 19 30.93 15.13 16.83
N PRO A 20 32.13 15.73 17.05
CA PRO A 20 33.25 15.56 16.12
C PRO A 20 33.58 14.07 15.93
N ARG A 21 33.85 13.64 14.69
CA ARG A 21 34.22 12.27 14.32
C ARG A 21 35.29 11.68 15.22
N SER A 22 36.37 12.46 15.48
CA SER A 22 37.47 12.05 16.36
C SER A 22 36.99 11.71 17.79
N SER A 23 36.00 12.43 18.31
CA SER A 23 35.41 12.17 19.61
C SER A 23 34.52 10.94 19.62
N VAL A 24 33.76 10.72 18.52
CA VAL A 24 32.83 9.58 18.36
C VAL A 24 33.63 8.26 18.45
N HIS A 25 34.69 8.12 17.65
CA HIS A 25 35.52 6.91 17.66
C HIS A 25 36.35 6.75 18.93
N LYS A 26 36.79 7.85 19.55
CA LYS A 26 37.49 7.78 20.85
C LYS A 26 36.59 7.29 21.97
N ASN A 27 35.33 7.70 21.99
CA ASN A 27 34.37 7.37 23.03
C ASN A 27 33.64 6.06 22.76
N GLY A 28 33.66 5.57 21.52
CA GLY A 28 32.82 4.45 21.07
C GLY A 28 31.34 4.80 21.00
N ASP A 29 31.01 6.06 20.67
CA ASP A 29 29.63 6.47 20.44
C ASP A 29 29.07 5.78 19.19
N PHE A 30 27.78 5.36 19.22
CA PHE A 30 27.12 4.79 18.06
C PHE A 30 26.83 5.88 17.02
N HIS A 31 27.08 5.57 15.75
CA HIS A 31 26.87 6.48 14.61
C HIS A 31 26.51 5.70 13.35
N ARG A 32 26.31 6.40 12.21
CA ARG A 32 25.97 5.75 10.93
C ARG A 32 27.02 6.02 9.86
N ALA A 33 27.13 5.04 8.96
CA ALA A 33 27.91 5.13 7.73
C ALA A 33 27.16 4.49 6.55
N VAL A 34 27.68 4.69 5.35
CA VAL A 34 27.16 4.09 4.12
C VAL A 34 28.23 3.22 3.48
N HIS A 35 27.84 2.07 2.97
CA HIS A 35 28.63 1.22 2.10
C HIS A 35 27.95 1.10 0.75
N VAL A 36 28.62 1.49 -0.33
CA VAL A 36 28.09 1.41 -1.68
C VAL A 36 28.86 0.38 -2.49
N TRP A 37 28.17 -0.63 -3.00
CA TRP A 37 28.70 -1.64 -3.89
C TRP A 37 28.32 -1.35 -5.32
N ILE A 38 29.28 -1.38 -6.25
CA ILE A 38 29.02 -1.31 -7.68
C ILE A 38 29.20 -2.72 -8.25
N TYR A 39 28.13 -3.25 -8.84
CA TYR A 39 28.10 -4.56 -9.47
C TYR A 39 27.86 -4.43 -10.98
N ALA A 40 28.72 -5.03 -11.78
CA ALA A 40 28.60 -5.10 -13.24
C ALA A 40 27.98 -6.44 -13.65
N GLU A 41 26.76 -6.38 -14.19
CA GLU A 41 25.97 -7.58 -14.49
C GLU A 41 26.56 -8.43 -15.62
N SER A 42 27.07 -7.79 -16.71
CA SER A 42 27.57 -8.51 -17.88
C SER A 42 28.82 -9.38 -17.57
N THR A 43 29.61 -8.99 -16.57
CA THR A 43 30.82 -9.70 -16.18
C THR A 43 30.72 -10.46 -14.87
N GLY A 44 29.68 -10.16 -14.06
CA GLY A 44 29.51 -10.73 -12.72
C GLY A 44 30.58 -10.24 -11.74
N GLU A 45 31.08 -9.03 -11.95
CA GLU A 45 32.16 -8.44 -11.15
C GLU A 45 31.66 -7.30 -10.28
N ILE A 46 32.32 -7.11 -9.14
CA ILE A 46 32.12 -5.95 -8.25
C ILE A 46 33.35 -5.07 -8.31
N LEU A 47 33.13 -3.75 -8.19
CA LEU A 47 34.21 -2.78 -8.06
C LEU A 47 34.70 -2.76 -6.62
N LEU A 48 36.03 -2.84 -6.42
CA LEU A 48 36.67 -2.62 -5.14
C LEU A 48 37.52 -1.38 -5.21
N GLN A 49 37.60 -0.64 -4.11
CA GLN A 49 38.61 0.40 -3.90
C GLN A 49 39.74 -0.10 -3.01
N ARG A 50 40.95 0.39 -3.23
CA ARG A 50 42.07 0.17 -2.32
C ARG A 50 42.22 1.40 -1.44
N ARG A 51 42.10 1.21 -0.15
CA ARG A 51 42.22 2.28 0.86
C ARG A 51 43.63 2.90 0.79
N ALA A 52 43.69 4.22 0.86
CA ALA A 52 44.97 4.91 0.88
C ALA A 52 45.82 4.49 2.10
N ASP A 53 47.11 4.47 1.95
CA ASP A 53 48.05 4.04 3.01
C ASP A 53 48.03 4.98 4.24
N CYS A 54 47.51 6.20 4.11
CA CYS A 54 47.36 7.18 5.21
C CYS A 54 46.08 6.98 6.07
N LYS A 55 45.20 6.04 5.72
CA LYS A 55 43.94 5.80 6.47
C LYS A 55 44.24 5.24 7.86
N GLU A 56 43.42 5.66 8.85
CA GLU A 56 43.53 5.18 10.24
C GLU A 56 43.08 3.72 10.42
N SER A 57 42.12 3.28 9.57
CA SER A 57 41.60 1.91 9.59
C SER A 57 41.94 1.20 8.28
N TRP A 58 42.47 -0.03 8.37
CA TRP A 58 42.75 -0.93 7.25
C TRP A 58 43.53 -0.29 6.09
N PRO A 59 44.64 0.42 6.34
CA PRO A 59 45.45 1.07 5.29
C PRO A 59 45.93 0.06 4.24
N GLY A 60 45.80 0.42 2.97
CA GLY A 60 46.26 -0.39 1.84
C GLY A 60 45.44 -1.65 1.54
N CYS A 61 44.37 -1.93 2.29
CA CYS A 61 43.48 -3.06 2.03
C CYS A 61 42.47 -2.73 0.94
N TRP A 62 42.03 -3.78 0.22
CA TRP A 62 40.89 -3.71 -0.68
C TRP A 62 39.57 -3.71 0.10
N ASP A 63 38.66 -2.86 -0.29
CA ASP A 63 37.42 -2.58 0.41
C ASP A 63 36.22 -2.44 -0.55
N VAL A 64 35.03 -2.17 -0.03
CA VAL A 64 33.80 -1.83 -0.76
C VAL A 64 34.09 -0.74 -1.82
N SER A 65 33.18 -0.60 -2.79
CA SER A 65 33.39 0.37 -3.89
C SER A 65 33.49 1.81 -3.41
N SER A 66 32.68 2.22 -2.44
CA SER A 66 32.75 3.52 -1.74
C SER A 66 32.17 3.40 -0.34
N ALA A 67 32.74 4.08 0.66
CA ALA A 67 32.24 4.05 2.03
C ALA A 67 32.58 5.32 2.79
N GLY A 68 31.65 5.85 3.54
CA GLY A 68 31.87 7.03 4.36
C GLY A 68 30.82 7.24 5.44
N HIS A 69 31.09 8.17 6.36
CA HIS A 69 30.17 8.48 7.43
C HIS A 69 28.98 9.31 6.93
N ILE A 70 27.86 9.14 7.61
CA ILE A 70 26.72 10.03 7.43
C ILE A 70 26.98 11.28 8.29
N SER A 71 27.27 12.40 7.65
CA SER A 71 27.48 13.67 8.35
C SER A 71 26.25 14.10 9.11
N ALA A 72 26.44 14.76 10.25
CA ALA A 72 25.33 15.21 11.09
C ALA A 72 24.37 16.10 10.27
N GLY A 73 23.11 15.67 10.21
CA GLY A 73 22.10 16.36 9.43
C GLY A 73 21.86 15.79 8.02
N ASP A 74 22.74 14.93 7.49
CA ASP A 74 22.55 14.28 6.18
C ASP A 74 21.68 13.02 6.29
N THR A 75 21.14 12.61 5.15
CA THR A 75 20.47 11.32 5.03
C THR A 75 21.46 10.28 4.48
N SER A 76 21.14 9.01 4.67
CA SER A 76 21.90 7.89 4.19
C SER A 76 22.16 7.97 2.67
N LEU A 77 21.10 8.22 1.88
CA LEU A 77 21.21 8.30 0.42
C LEU A 77 22.03 9.51 -0.06
N ILE A 78 21.86 10.68 0.57
CA ILE A 78 22.66 11.86 0.27
C ILE A 78 24.13 11.56 0.52
N SER A 79 24.45 10.95 1.67
CA SER A 79 25.84 10.59 1.99
C SER A 79 26.40 9.54 1.03
N ALA A 80 25.63 8.51 0.65
CA ALA A 80 26.06 7.51 -0.32
C ALA A 80 26.41 8.14 -1.69
N ARG A 81 25.60 9.09 -2.15
CA ARG A 81 25.87 9.83 -3.41
C ARG A 81 27.07 10.76 -3.29
N ARG A 82 27.21 11.44 -2.16
CA ARG A 82 28.33 12.35 -1.88
C ARG A 82 29.66 11.58 -1.85
N GLU A 83 29.74 10.48 -1.11
CA GLU A 83 30.93 9.64 -1.01
C GLU A 83 31.36 9.08 -2.37
N MET A 84 30.39 8.58 -3.17
CA MET A 84 30.64 8.14 -4.54
C MET A 84 31.27 9.23 -5.41
N GLN A 85 30.81 10.47 -5.27
CA GLN A 85 31.34 11.60 -6.01
C GLN A 85 32.72 12.04 -5.49
N GLU A 86 32.90 12.08 -4.17
CA GLU A 86 34.17 12.50 -3.54
C GLU A 86 35.28 11.47 -3.77
N GLU A 87 35.03 10.20 -3.47
CA GLU A 87 36.01 9.12 -3.53
C GLU A 87 36.33 8.67 -4.97
N LEU A 88 35.31 8.55 -5.82
CA LEU A 88 35.39 7.93 -7.15
C LEU A 88 35.16 8.92 -8.32
N GLY A 89 34.72 10.15 -8.05
CA GLY A 89 34.41 11.14 -9.08
C GLY A 89 33.16 10.79 -9.93
N ILE A 90 32.30 9.89 -9.47
CA ILE A 90 31.12 9.45 -10.21
C ILE A 90 29.87 10.01 -9.55
N THR A 91 29.05 10.71 -10.33
CA THR A 91 27.73 11.18 -9.91
C THR A 91 26.65 10.30 -10.51
N LEU A 92 25.80 9.73 -9.64
CA LEU A 92 24.67 8.89 -10.03
C LEU A 92 23.35 9.47 -9.48
N PRO A 93 22.22 9.27 -10.18
CA PRO A 93 20.91 9.67 -9.68
C PRO A 93 20.47 8.74 -8.54
N GLU A 94 19.46 9.16 -7.79
CA GLU A 94 18.96 8.43 -6.61
C GLU A 94 18.51 7.02 -6.95
N GLU A 95 17.86 6.86 -8.12
CA GLU A 95 17.32 5.60 -8.62
C GLU A 95 18.40 4.53 -8.95
N ALA A 96 19.66 4.92 -8.96
CA ALA A 96 20.77 3.97 -9.12
C ALA A 96 21.09 3.23 -7.81
N PHE A 97 20.67 3.75 -6.66
CA PHE A 97 21.05 3.25 -5.34
C PHE A 97 19.94 2.40 -4.75
N GLU A 98 20.18 1.12 -4.57
CA GLU A 98 19.28 0.19 -3.89
C GLU A 98 19.78 -0.06 -2.47
N LEU A 99 19.00 0.35 -1.45
CA LEU A 99 19.28 -0.03 -0.06
C LEU A 99 18.97 -1.51 0.13
N LEU A 100 19.97 -2.33 0.41
CA LEU A 100 19.83 -3.77 0.59
C LEU A 100 19.47 -4.13 2.03
N PHE A 101 20.24 -3.63 3.00
CA PHE A 101 20.06 -3.87 4.43
C PHE A 101 20.91 -2.93 5.26
N GLU A 102 20.59 -2.87 6.54
CA GLU A 102 21.41 -2.23 7.58
C GLU A 102 22.10 -3.30 8.44
N TYR A 103 23.34 -3.04 8.89
CA TYR A 103 23.99 -3.89 9.87
C TYR A 103 24.84 -3.08 10.84
N LEU A 104 24.94 -3.56 12.08
CA LEU A 104 25.82 -2.97 13.10
C LEU A 104 27.19 -3.64 13.04
N GLU A 105 28.23 -2.84 12.79
CA GLU A 105 29.62 -3.25 12.96
C GLU A 105 30.15 -2.76 14.30
N GLN A 106 30.79 -3.65 15.04
CA GLN A 106 31.46 -3.31 16.28
C GLN A 106 32.91 -3.82 16.25
N SER A 107 33.85 -2.93 16.28
CA SER A 107 35.27 -3.27 16.26
C SER A 107 36.10 -2.33 17.13
N VAL A 108 37.19 -2.86 17.65
CA VAL A 108 38.17 -2.10 18.42
C VAL A 108 39.55 -2.35 17.81
N ILE A 109 40.13 -1.31 17.22
CA ILE A 109 41.40 -1.37 16.52
C ILE A 109 42.41 -0.39 17.10
N ASN A 110 43.61 -0.36 16.56
CA ASN A 110 44.70 0.56 16.93
C ASN A 110 45.02 0.51 18.45
N ASN A 111 45.15 -0.71 19.02
CA ASN A 111 45.41 -0.94 20.45
C ASN A 111 44.37 -0.29 21.37
N GLY A 112 43.12 -0.22 20.96
CA GLY A 112 42.02 0.30 21.77
C GLY A 112 41.78 1.80 21.67
N THR A 113 42.49 2.50 20.80
CA THR A 113 42.32 3.95 20.61
C THR A 113 41.23 4.31 19.60
N PHE A 114 40.79 3.35 18.78
CA PHE A 114 39.75 3.53 17.81
C PHE A 114 38.63 2.47 18.06
N ILE A 115 37.47 2.94 18.51
CA ILE A 115 36.32 2.10 18.81
C ILE A 115 35.24 2.43 17.76
N ASN A 116 34.87 1.43 16.97
CA ASN A 116 33.83 1.57 15.95
C ASN A 116 32.55 0.86 16.43
N ASN A 117 31.48 1.63 16.61
CA ASN A 117 30.11 1.15 16.82
C ASN A 117 29.25 1.78 15.74
N GLU A 118 29.22 1.16 14.57
CA GLU A 118 28.76 1.79 13.33
C GLU A 118 27.58 1.01 12.72
N PHE A 119 26.46 1.70 12.52
CA PHE A 119 25.36 1.22 11.72
C PHE A 119 25.62 1.53 10.26
N ASN A 120 25.85 0.51 9.46
CA ASN A 120 26.14 0.63 8.04
C ASN A 120 24.90 0.41 7.20
N ASP A 121 24.53 1.39 6.41
CA ASP A 121 23.49 1.30 5.38
C ASP A 121 24.14 0.80 4.09
N VAL A 122 23.83 -0.42 3.68
CA VAL A 122 24.46 -1.09 2.53
C VAL A 122 23.66 -0.88 1.27
N TYR A 123 24.25 -0.15 0.32
CA TYR A 123 23.67 0.11 -0.99
C TYR A 123 24.32 -0.74 -2.08
N LEU A 124 23.51 -1.12 -3.08
CA LEU A 124 23.97 -1.73 -4.33
C LEU A 124 23.64 -0.80 -5.49
N VAL A 125 24.63 -0.55 -6.32
CA VAL A 125 24.47 0.06 -7.64
C VAL A 125 24.75 -1.03 -8.67
N THR A 126 23.76 -1.40 -9.49
CA THR A 126 23.93 -2.42 -10.55
C THR A 126 24.08 -1.75 -11.89
N THR A 127 25.23 -1.92 -12.52
CA THR A 127 25.50 -1.49 -13.89
C THR A 127 25.36 -2.66 -14.87
N LEU A 128 25.01 -2.37 -16.13
CA LEU A 128 24.97 -3.42 -17.15
C LEU A 128 26.37 -3.90 -17.50
N ASP A 129 27.27 -2.97 -17.73
CA ASP A 129 28.68 -3.21 -18.05
C ASP A 129 29.58 -2.56 -17.01
N PRO A 130 30.82 -3.03 -16.84
CA PRO A 130 31.80 -2.35 -15.98
C PRO A 130 32.01 -0.90 -16.40
N ILE A 131 32.04 0.00 -15.42
CA ILE A 131 32.47 1.39 -15.66
C ILE A 131 33.97 1.34 -16.03
N PRO A 132 34.39 1.94 -17.15
CA PRO A 132 35.80 1.98 -17.50
C PRO A 132 36.65 2.59 -16.36
N LEU A 133 37.76 1.95 -15.99
CA LEU A 133 38.56 2.38 -14.86
C LEU A 133 39.08 3.83 -15.04
N GLU A 134 39.26 4.25 -16.29
CA GLU A 134 39.72 5.61 -16.66
C GLU A 134 38.62 6.68 -16.43
N ALA A 135 37.35 6.26 -16.24
CA ALA A 135 36.25 7.16 -15.93
C ALA A 135 36.27 7.63 -14.47
N PHE A 136 36.94 6.89 -13.58
CA PHE A 136 37.06 7.28 -12.18
C PHE A 136 38.04 8.42 -11.98
N THR A 137 37.75 9.29 -11.03
CA THR A 137 38.66 10.31 -10.51
C THR A 137 38.77 10.07 -9.01
N LEU A 138 39.89 9.45 -8.62
CA LEU A 138 40.08 9.03 -7.25
C LEU A 138 40.50 10.20 -6.37
N GLN A 139 40.05 10.23 -5.14
CA GLN A 139 40.51 11.12 -4.09
C GLN A 139 41.75 10.50 -3.44
N ASP A 140 42.95 10.97 -3.76
CA ASP A 140 44.21 10.36 -3.38
C ASP A 140 44.40 10.13 -1.86
N GLU A 141 43.75 10.94 -1.03
CA GLU A 141 43.78 10.83 0.43
C GLU A 141 42.89 9.71 0.98
N GLU A 142 41.92 9.22 0.18
CA GLU A 142 40.95 8.20 0.54
C GLU A 142 41.19 6.89 -0.22
N VAL A 143 41.38 6.97 -1.53
CA VAL A 143 41.43 5.82 -2.47
C VAL A 143 42.68 5.87 -3.32
N SER A 144 43.51 4.84 -3.22
CA SER A 144 44.75 4.73 -4.00
C SER A 144 44.56 4.03 -5.35
N GLU A 145 43.63 3.13 -5.47
CA GLU A 145 43.43 2.30 -6.66
C GLU A 145 41.99 1.72 -6.69
N VAL A 146 41.48 1.40 -7.87
CA VAL A 146 40.23 0.64 -8.06
C VAL A 146 40.43 -0.56 -8.97
N LYS A 147 39.68 -1.64 -8.75
CA LYS A 147 39.68 -2.82 -9.62
C LYS A 147 38.31 -3.50 -9.62
N TYR A 148 38.06 -4.22 -10.69
CA TYR A 148 36.97 -5.20 -10.70
C TYR A 148 37.47 -6.59 -10.29
N ILE A 149 36.60 -7.34 -9.60
CA ILE A 149 36.84 -8.73 -9.21
C ILE A 149 35.51 -9.50 -9.29
N SER A 150 35.56 -10.78 -9.70
CA SER A 150 34.37 -11.63 -9.63
C SER A 150 33.82 -11.66 -8.18
N TRP A 151 32.53 -11.44 -8.01
CA TRP A 151 31.94 -11.47 -6.68
C TRP A 151 32.10 -12.85 -5.99
N LYS A 152 32.16 -13.93 -6.77
CA LYS A 152 32.40 -15.29 -6.24
C LYS A 152 33.83 -15.44 -5.70
N GLU A 153 34.81 -14.94 -6.44
CA GLU A 153 36.20 -14.92 -6.01
C GLU A 153 36.39 -14.03 -4.76
N PHE A 154 35.80 -12.86 -4.74
CA PHE A 154 35.88 -11.96 -3.57
C PHE A 154 35.27 -12.62 -2.33
N ARG A 155 34.08 -13.24 -2.45
CA ARG A 155 33.46 -14.02 -1.37
C ARG A 155 34.39 -15.10 -0.82
N GLU A 156 35.10 -15.84 -1.69
CA GLU A 156 36.07 -16.86 -1.27
C GLU A 156 37.27 -16.26 -0.52
N LEU A 157 37.79 -15.13 -0.96
CA LEU A 157 38.88 -14.44 -0.29
C LEU A 157 38.49 -13.96 1.10
N LEU A 158 37.30 -13.39 1.27
CA LEU A 158 36.73 -13.03 2.57
C LEU A 158 36.54 -14.24 3.50
N LEU A 159 36.05 -15.36 2.99
CA LEU A 159 35.91 -16.61 3.78
C LEU A 159 37.28 -17.15 4.21
N LYS A 160 38.32 -17.00 3.40
CA LYS A 160 39.70 -17.38 3.71
C LYS A 160 40.41 -16.37 4.63
N LYS A 161 39.76 -15.23 4.92
CA LYS A 161 40.32 -14.12 5.70
C LYS A 161 41.64 -13.61 5.12
N ASP A 162 41.69 -13.41 3.80
CA ASP A 162 42.88 -12.90 3.12
C ASP A 162 43.22 -11.50 3.64
N ALA A 163 44.46 -11.29 4.07
CA ALA A 163 44.94 -10.07 4.72
C ALA A 163 44.97 -8.84 3.79
N ALA A 164 44.87 -9.02 2.47
CA ALA A 164 44.80 -7.92 1.52
C ALA A 164 43.39 -7.26 1.46
N TYR A 165 42.39 -7.79 2.16
CA TYR A 165 41.01 -7.33 2.13
C TYR A 165 40.52 -6.97 3.52
N VAL A 166 39.65 -5.94 3.60
CA VAL A 166 38.95 -5.61 4.83
C VAL A 166 38.09 -6.80 5.25
N PRO A 167 38.18 -7.29 6.51
CA PRO A 167 37.46 -8.47 6.93
C PRO A 167 36.00 -8.14 7.24
N TYR A 168 35.06 -8.77 6.53
CA TYR A 168 33.64 -8.70 6.80
C TYR A 168 33.11 -9.97 7.44
N ASP A 169 32.09 -9.86 8.30
CA ASP A 169 31.42 -11.03 8.90
C ASP A 169 30.53 -11.73 7.87
N MET A 170 31.08 -12.71 7.21
CA MET A 170 30.41 -13.51 6.18
C MET A 170 29.32 -14.43 6.73
N ASN A 171 29.31 -14.73 8.04
CA ASN A 171 28.26 -15.52 8.70
C ASN A 171 27.14 -14.65 9.26
N GLY A 172 27.34 -13.35 9.35
CA GLY A 172 26.37 -12.36 9.77
C GLY A 172 25.58 -11.76 8.60
N LYS A 173 25.00 -10.60 8.84
CA LYS A 173 24.18 -9.86 7.83
C LYS A 173 24.95 -9.53 6.55
N TYR A 174 26.27 -9.33 6.63
CA TYR A 174 27.06 -8.99 5.44
C TYR A 174 27.07 -10.12 4.39
N GLY A 175 26.98 -11.37 4.80
CA GLY A 175 26.82 -12.50 3.89
C GLY A 175 25.58 -12.45 3.00
N GLN A 176 24.57 -11.66 3.39
CA GLN A 176 23.32 -11.47 2.63
C GLN A 176 23.57 -10.80 1.27
N LEU A 177 24.58 -9.91 1.14
CA LEU A 177 24.94 -9.33 -0.16
C LEU A 177 25.20 -10.41 -1.22
N PHE A 178 26.02 -11.40 -0.88
CA PHE A 178 26.38 -12.46 -1.81
C PHE A 178 25.20 -13.42 -2.08
N GLN A 179 24.32 -13.61 -1.09
CA GLN A 179 23.09 -14.36 -1.29
C GLN A 179 22.15 -13.63 -2.26
N ILE A 180 21.98 -12.32 -2.09
CA ILE A 180 21.19 -11.48 -2.97
C ILE A 180 21.71 -11.55 -4.41
N LEU A 181 23.03 -11.44 -4.61
CA LEU A 181 23.64 -11.53 -5.93
C LEU A 181 23.44 -12.91 -6.54
N ASP A 182 23.62 -14.00 -5.75
CA ASP A 182 23.40 -15.37 -6.22
C ASP A 182 21.93 -15.59 -6.60
N ASP A 183 20.99 -15.14 -5.80
CA ASP A 183 19.56 -15.33 -6.04
C ASP A 183 19.05 -14.54 -7.26
N ARG A 184 19.56 -13.34 -7.49
CA ARG A 184 19.19 -12.51 -8.64
C ARG A 184 19.68 -13.02 -9.97
N TYR A 185 20.89 -13.54 -9.99
CA TYR A 185 21.59 -13.92 -11.22
C TYR A 185 21.69 -15.44 -11.40
N LYS A 186 20.94 -16.21 -10.60
CA LYS A 186 20.75 -17.64 -10.85
C LYS A 186 19.95 -17.87 -12.13
N GLU A 187 20.48 -18.72 -13.01
CA GLU A 187 19.89 -19.08 -14.30
C GLU A 187 18.62 -19.97 -14.20
N ASN A 188 17.96 -20.08 -13.05
CA ASN A 188 16.81 -20.98 -12.93
C ASN A 188 15.49 -20.34 -13.38
N THR A 189 15.43 -19.96 -14.65
CA THR A 189 14.27 -19.38 -15.31
C THR A 189 12.99 -20.23 -15.14
N LYS A 190 13.10 -21.54 -15.01
CA LYS A 190 11.95 -22.44 -14.86
C LYS A 190 11.29 -22.32 -13.49
N GLU A 191 12.07 -22.26 -12.42
CA GLU A 191 11.52 -22.08 -11.07
C GLU A 191 10.89 -20.71 -10.90
N ARG A 192 11.54 -19.66 -11.43
CA ARG A 192 11.01 -18.29 -11.45
C ARG A 192 9.69 -18.22 -12.24
N LEU A 193 9.62 -18.87 -13.39
CA LEU A 193 8.41 -18.98 -14.21
C LEU A 193 7.26 -19.62 -13.42
N LEU A 194 7.51 -20.77 -12.79
CA LEU A 194 6.50 -21.47 -12.00
C LEU A 194 6.05 -20.66 -10.78
N SER A 195 6.95 -19.95 -10.14
CA SER A 195 6.64 -19.09 -9.00
C SER A 195 5.70 -17.96 -9.40
N ILE A 196 6.03 -17.19 -10.44
CA ILE A 196 5.20 -16.07 -10.87
C ILE A 196 3.85 -16.52 -11.43
N GLN A 197 3.82 -17.67 -12.12
CA GLN A 197 2.58 -18.29 -12.57
C GLN A 197 1.67 -18.67 -11.39
N LYS A 198 2.23 -19.26 -10.32
CA LYS A 198 1.48 -19.53 -9.08
C LYS A 198 0.93 -18.26 -8.44
N MET A 199 1.72 -17.19 -8.41
CA MET A 199 1.28 -15.88 -7.88
C MET A 199 0.13 -15.30 -8.71
N LEU A 200 0.26 -15.30 -10.03
CA LEU A 200 -0.76 -14.76 -10.93
C LEU A 200 -2.06 -15.58 -10.89
N ASN A 201 -1.99 -16.90 -10.75
CA ASN A 201 -3.16 -17.79 -10.66
C ASN A 201 -4.04 -17.50 -9.43
N ARG A 202 -3.54 -16.75 -8.44
CA ARG A 202 -4.37 -16.28 -7.31
C ARG A 202 -5.41 -15.23 -7.72
N TYR A 203 -5.26 -14.63 -8.91
CA TYR A 203 -6.20 -13.65 -9.45
C TYR A 203 -6.90 -14.24 -10.68
N LYS A 204 -8.23 -14.34 -10.60
CA LYS A 204 -9.04 -14.84 -11.73
C LYS A 204 -9.33 -13.70 -12.70
N PRO A 205 -8.87 -13.77 -13.96
CA PRO A 205 -9.30 -12.82 -14.97
C PRO A 205 -10.80 -12.89 -15.19
N VAL A 206 -11.48 -11.72 -15.18
CA VAL A 206 -12.92 -11.60 -15.44
C VAL A 206 -13.18 -10.41 -16.35
N ASN A 207 -14.17 -10.54 -17.24
CA ASN A 207 -14.62 -9.42 -18.06
C ASN A 207 -15.91 -8.86 -17.48
N LEU A 208 -15.90 -7.57 -17.14
CA LEU A 208 -17.05 -6.86 -16.61
C LEU A 208 -17.72 -6.04 -17.69
N THR A 209 -19.05 -6.07 -17.71
CA THR A 209 -19.88 -5.36 -18.68
C THR A 209 -21.05 -4.67 -17.96
N ALA A 210 -21.61 -3.64 -18.58
CA ALA A 210 -22.84 -2.99 -18.18
C ALA A 210 -23.63 -2.51 -19.40
N GLU A 211 -24.94 -2.32 -19.24
CA GLU A 211 -25.83 -1.84 -20.28
C GLU A 211 -25.77 -0.31 -20.41
N LEU A 212 -25.55 0.17 -21.63
CA LEU A 212 -25.45 1.61 -21.95
C LEU A 212 -26.70 2.16 -22.67
N SER A 213 -27.72 1.34 -22.89
CA SER A 213 -28.89 1.70 -23.72
C SER A 213 -29.72 2.85 -23.14
N GLY A 214 -29.67 3.04 -21.80
CA GLY A 214 -30.38 4.11 -21.10
C GLY A 214 -29.70 5.49 -21.16
N LEU A 215 -28.46 5.58 -21.63
CA LEU A 215 -27.71 6.84 -21.65
C LEU A 215 -28.05 7.71 -22.84
N SER A 216 -28.15 9.02 -22.62
CA SER A 216 -28.22 10.02 -23.68
C SER A 216 -26.94 10.05 -24.52
N LYS A 217 -26.99 10.75 -25.68
CA LYS A 217 -25.80 10.90 -26.51
C LYS A 217 -24.71 11.71 -25.81
N GLY A 218 -25.09 12.79 -25.13
CA GLY A 218 -24.13 13.65 -24.43
C GLY A 218 -23.51 12.93 -23.24
N ASP A 219 -24.28 12.15 -22.48
CA ASP A 219 -23.74 11.39 -21.34
C ASP A 219 -22.82 10.24 -21.79
N LYS A 220 -23.06 9.62 -22.96
CA LYS A 220 -22.12 8.65 -23.55
C LYS A 220 -20.80 9.29 -23.96
N GLU A 221 -20.84 10.49 -24.56
CA GLU A 221 -19.64 11.24 -24.93
C GLU A 221 -18.88 11.70 -23.67
N ALA A 222 -19.59 12.20 -22.66
CA ALA A 222 -19.01 12.57 -21.37
C ALA A 222 -18.35 11.38 -20.68
N LEU A 223 -18.97 10.19 -20.74
CA LEU A 223 -18.42 8.96 -20.19
C LEU A 223 -17.07 8.60 -20.81
N VAL A 224 -16.94 8.66 -22.14
CA VAL A 224 -15.67 8.39 -22.84
C VAL A 224 -14.58 9.36 -22.38
N LEU A 225 -14.89 10.66 -22.36
CA LEU A 225 -13.93 11.69 -21.93
C LEU A 225 -13.52 11.51 -20.45
N THR A 226 -14.45 11.11 -19.59
CA THR A 226 -14.17 10.84 -18.18
C THR A 226 -13.22 9.65 -18.02
N VAL A 227 -13.40 8.59 -18.81
CA VAL A 227 -12.48 7.45 -18.81
C VAL A 227 -11.08 7.85 -19.31
N GLU A 228 -11.01 8.69 -20.35
CA GLU A 228 -9.70 9.21 -20.79
C GLU A 228 -9.02 10.06 -19.70
N ALA A 229 -9.78 10.88 -18.97
CA ALA A 229 -9.25 11.62 -17.81
C ALA A 229 -8.73 10.68 -16.72
N ALA A 230 -9.45 9.60 -16.43
CA ALA A 230 -9.08 8.62 -15.41
C ALA A 230 -7.75 7.90 -15.72
N LYS A 231 -7.35 7.77 -16.98
CA LYS A 231 -6.06 7.19 -17.36
C LYS A 231 -4.86 8.00 -16.85
N PHE A 232 -4.99 9.31 -16.70
CA PHE A 232 -3.95 10.15 -16.11
C PHE A 232 -3.81 9.88 -14.60
N LEU A 233 -4.90 9.54 -13.91
CA LEU A 233 -4.85 9.15 -12.49
C LEU A 233 -4.10 7.83 -12.30
N ASP A 234 -4.18 6.92 -13.27
CA ASP A 234 -3.36 5.70 -13.27
C ASP A 234 -1.85 6.02 -13.28
N CYS A 235 -1.46 6.98 -14.12
CA CYS A 235 -0.07 7.44 -14.17
C CYS A 235 0.37 8.04 -12.83
N ILE A 236 -0.46 8.90 -12.23
CA ILE A 236 -0.18 9.47 -10.90
C ILE A 236 -0.05 8.36 -9.85
N PHE A 237 -0.94 7.37 -9.85
CA PHE A 237 -0.89 6.30 -8.86
C PHE A 237 0.40 5.48 -8.97
N TYR A 238 0.89 5.17 -10.16
CA TYR A 238 2.19 4.51 -10.31
C TYR A 238 3.32 5.32 -9.66
N GLU A 239 3.30 6.65 -9.78
CA GLU A 239 4.26 7.54 -9.13
C GLU A 239 4.05 7.59 -7.61
N GLN A 240 2.80 7.57 -7.13
CA GLN A 240 2.49 7.54 -5.69
C GLN A 240 2.98 6.26 -5.02
N VAL A 241 2.92 5.12 -5.70
CA VAL A 241 3.45 3.85 -5.18
C VAL A 241 4.98 3.90 -5.08
N TRP A 242 5.66 4.36 -6.14
CA TRP A 242 7.12 4.50 -6.16
C TRP A 242 7.58 5.35 -7.34
N CYS A 243 8.58 6.20 -7.11
CA CYS A 243 9.07 7.17 -8.09
C CYS A 243 9.51 6.55 -9.42
N SER A 244 10.07 5.34 -9.40
CA SER A 244 10.58 4.66 -10.59
C SER A 244 9.57 3.76 -11.30
N ASN A 245 8.39 3.54 -10.74
CA ASN A 245 7.36 2.66 -11.31
C ASN A 245 6.96 3.01 -12.75
N PRO A 246 6.81 4.27 -13.17
CA PRO A 246 6.49 4.59 -14.57
C PRO A 246 7.56 4.08 -15.55
N ALA A 247 8.83 4.24 -15.20
CA ALA A 247 9.95 3.76 -16.01
C ALA A 247 10.01 2.22 -16.01
N LEU A 248 9.81 1.59 -14.85
CA LEU A 248 9.76 0.12 -14.72
C LEU A 248 8.59 -0.47 -15.51
N LYS A 249 7.39 0.10 -15.44
CA LYS A 249 6.23 -0.31 -16.24
C LYS A 249 6.55 -0.29 -17.73
N LYS A 250 7.11 0.83 -18.21
CA LYS A 250 7.49 0.99 -19.63
C LYS A 250 8.52 -0.06 -20.06
N TRP A 251 9.52 -0.32 -19.22
CA TRP A 251 10.51 -1.35 -19.49
C TRP A 251 9.88 -2.74 -19.60
N LEU A 252 9.07 -3.14 -18.62
CA LEU A 252 8.41 -4.44 -18.60
C LEU A 252 7.46 -4.60 -19.79
N GLU A 253 6.73 -3.56 -20.16
CA GLU A 253 5.84 -3.56 -21.33
C GLU A 253 6.62 -3.79 -22.64
N GLN A 254 7.74 -3.08 -22.83
CA GLN A 254 8.57 -3.21 -24.02
C GLN A 254 9.21 -4.59 -24.19
N HIS A 255 9.43 -5.31 -23.08
CA HIS A 255 10.07 -6.62 -23.06
C HIS A 255 9.11 -7.77 -22.77
N SER A 256 7.81 -7.48 -22.67
CA SER A 256 6.79 -8.49 -22.30
C SER A 256 6.67 -9.65 -23.30
N GLU A 257 7.07 -9.46 -24.56
CA GLU A 257 7.04 -10.49 -25.59
C GLU A 257 8.38 -11.23 -25.76
N ASP A 258 9.42 -10.91 -24.99
CA ASP A 258 10.75 -11.52 -25.11
C ASP A 258 10.75 -12.98 -24.61
N SER A 259 9.95 -13.30 -23.60
CA SER A 259 9.76 -14.66 -23.09
C SER A 259 8.42 -14.82 -22.37
N GLU A 260 8.00 -16.07 -22.12
CA GLU A 260 6.80 -16.34 -21.29
C GLU A 260 6.97 -15.82 -19.86
N TYR A 261 8.19 -15.86 -19.32
CA TYR A 261 8.48 -15.29 -18.00
C TYR A 261 8.31 -13.75 -17.98
N ASP A 262 8.78 -13.07 -19.02
CA ASP A 262 8.65 -11.60 -19.12
C ASP A 262 7.18 -11.19 -19.25
N LYS A 263 6.40 -11.92 -20.01
CA LYS A 263 4.95 -11.72 -20.13
C LYS A 263 4.24 -11.85 -18.77
N LEU A 264 4.56 -12.88 -18.01
CA LEU A 264 3.96 -13.09 -16.69
C LEU A 264 4.43 -12.04 -15.67
N LYS A 265 5.69 -11.60 -15.72
CA LYS A 265 6.20 -10.49 -14.92
C LYS A 265 5.37 -9.22 -15.15
N PHE A 266 5.19 -8.85 -16.40
CA PHE A 266 4.41 -7.67 -16.75
C PHE A 266 2.95 -7.81 -16.32
N ALA A 267 2.33 -8.96 -16.57
CA ALA A 267 0.96 -9.20 -16.12
C ALA A 267 0.80 -9.07 -14.60
N TYR A 268 1.74 -9.65 -13.83
CA TYR A 268 1.68 -9.56 -12.36
C TYR A 268 2.03 -8.17 -11.84
N PHE A 269 2.91 -7.44 -12.53
CA PHE A 269 3.18 -6.03 -12.24
C PHE A 269 1.91 -5.16 -12.42
N LEU A 270 1.12 -5.38 -13.47
CA LEU A 270 -0.13 -4.66 -13.70
C LEU A 270 -1.16 -4.93 -12.59
N VAL A 271 -1.23 -6.17 -12.08
CA VAL A 271 -2.10 -6.52 -10.95
C VAL A 271 -1.72 -5.76 -9.68
N ASN A 272 -0.42 -5.65 -9.38
CA ASN A 272 0.08 -5.05 -8.14
C ASN A 272 0.41 -3.56 -8.26
N LYS A 273 0.38 -3.00 -9.48
CA LYS A 273 0.76 -1.60 -9.77
C LYS A 273 2.18 -1.25 -9.28
N GLY A 274 3.07 -2.24 -9.21
CA GLY A 274 4.43 -2.08 -8.71
C GLY A 274 5.17 -3.42 -8.59
N PRO A 275 6.44 -3.40 -8.16
CA PRO A 275 7.26 -4.61 -8.05
C PRO A 275 6.96 -5.46 -6.81
N TRP A 276 6.03 -5.04 -5.94
CA TRP A 276 5.70 -5.70 -4.68
C TRP A 276 4.36 -6.42 -4.74
N SER A 277 4.32 -7.63 -4.18
CA SER A 277 3.11 -8.45 -4.16
C SER A 277 2.18 -8.08 -3.01
N CYS A 278 0.97 -7.61 -3.31
CA CYS A 278 -0.05 -7.26 -2.32
C CYS A 278 -0.49 -8.45 -1.45
N LEU A 279 -0.39 -9.69 -1.96
CA LEU A 279 -0.76 -10.90 -1.22
C LEU A 279 0.40 -11.58 -0.49
N ASP A 280 1.60 -10.98 -0.51
CA ASP A 280 2.81 -11.54 0.10
C ASP A 280 3.53 -10.47 0.95
N ASP A 281 2.79 -9.78 1.81
CA ASP A 281 3.29 -8.76 2.74
C ASP A 281 4.09 -7.64 2.05
N ASN A 282 3.71 -7.27 0.85
CA ASN A 282 4.41 -6.30 0.01
C ASN A 282 5.90 -6.63 -0.21
N LYS A 283 6.24 -7.92 -0.30
CA LYS A 283 7.58 -8.35 -0.71
C LYS A 283 7.76 -8.16 -2.21
N ALA A 284 8.95 -7.74 -2.61
CA ALA A 284 9.28 -7.63 -4.03
C ALA A 284 9.29 -9.01 -4.70
N PHE A 285 8.53 -9.14 -5.79
CA PHE A 285 8.55 -10.32 -6.68
C PHE A 285 9.46 -10.12 -7.90
N LEU A 286 9.80 -8.87 -8.20
CA LEU A 286 10.82 -8.49 -9.16
C LEU A 286 12.16 -8.25 -8.45
N THR A 287 13.23 -8.27 -9.23
CA THR A 287 14.56 -7.86 -8.79
C THR A 287 15.04 -6.69 -9.66
N THR A 288 16.05 -5.97 -9.23
CA THR A 288 16.65 -4.90 -10.04
C THR A 288 17.22 -5.43 -11.36
N ALA A 289 17.52 -6.73 -11.44
CA ALA A 289 17.92 -7.39 -12.70
C ALA A 289 16.79 -7.48 -13.73
N ASP A 290 15.53 -7.33 -13.32
CA ASP A 290 14.36 -7.38 -14.20
C ASP A 290 14.04 -6.06 -14.89
N SER A 291 14.80 -4.99 -14.61
CA SER A 291 14.63 -3.67 -15.22
C SER A 291 15.97 -3.08 -15.69
N ALA A 292 15.97 -2.20 -16.68
CA ALA A 292 17.14 -1.43 -17.08
C ALA A 292 16.75 -0.01 -17.49
N VAL A 293 17.51 0.97 -17.04
CA VAL A 293 17.33 2.38 -17.37
C VAL A 293 18.62 2.92 -17.96
N LYS A 294 18.51 3.81 -18.97
CA LYS A 294 19.65 4.55 -19.49
C LYS A 294 19.83 5.81 -18.66
N LEU A 295 21.00 5.96 -18.06
CA LEU A 295 21.41 7.26 -17.54
C LEU A 295 21.61 8.27 -18.66
N SER A 296 21.29 9.52 -18.39
CA SER A 296 21.68 10.63 -19.24
C SER A 296 23.22 10.73 -19.28
N LYS A 297 23.75 11.23 -20.39
CA LYS A 297 25.19 11.42 -20.58
C LYS A 297 25.83 12.35 -19.53
N GLU A 298 25.01 13.10 -18.81
CA GLU A 298 25.44 14.07 -17.79
C GLU A 298 25.83 13.43 -16.45
N ALA A 299 25.43 12.18 -16.21
CA ALA A 299 25.66 11.48 -14.95
C ALA A 299 27.04 10.79 -14.88
N ALA A 300 27.78 10.71 -15.98
CA ALA A 300 29.08 10.05 -16.03
C ALA A 300 30.12 10.91 -16.73
N LYS A 301 31.37 10.83 -16.26
CA LYS A 301 32.48 11.56 -16.85
C LYS A 301 32.75 11.02 -18.27
N PRO A 302 32.81 11.86 -19.32
CA PRO A 302 33.08 11.40 -20.66
C PRO A 302 34.48 10.78 -20.76
N VAL A 303 34.54 9.53 -21.25
CA VAL A 303 35.79 8.84 -21.57
C VAL A 303 35.75 8.48 -23.05
N PHE A 304 36.88 8.56 -23.74
CA PHE A 304 36.94 8.22 -25.16
C PHE A 304 36.46 6.80 -25.42
N GLY A 305 35.48 6.64 -26.32
CA GLY A 305 34.89 5.35 -26.64
C GLY A 305 33.81 4.87 -25.65
N TRP A 306 33.45 5.64 -24.60
CA TRP A 306 32.42 5.32 -23.67
C TRP A 306 31.21 6.26 -23.81
N GLU A 307 30.05 5.71 -24.11
CA GLU A 307 28.82 6.49 -24.38
C GLU A 307 27.99 6.83 -23.12
N GLY A 308 28.53 6.48 -21.94
CA GLY A 308 27.83 6.70 -20.66
C GLY A 308 27.37 5.41 -19.99
N LEU A 309 26.81 5.55 -18.80
CA LEU A 309 26.45 4.45 -17.94
C LEU A 309 25.03 3.95 -18.24
N LYS A 310 24.87 2.63 -18.33
CA LYS A 310 23.59 1.97 -18.25
C LYS A 310 23.51 1.27 -16.90
N PHE A 311 22.46 1.48 -16.16
CA PHE A 311 22.25 0.86 -14.85
C PHE A 311 20.87 0.22 -14.76
N ARG A 312 20.70 -0.69 -13.79
CA ARG A 312 19.42 -1.24 -13.41
C ARG A 312 18.74 -0.30 -12.44
N GLU A 313 17.49 0.00 -12.67
CA GLU A 313 16.71 0.82 -11.78
C GLU A 313 16.47 0.09 -10.47
N ALA A 314 16.81 0.73 -9.35
CA ALA A 314 16.70 0.15 -8.03
C ALA A 314 15.31 0.40 -7.43
N PHE A 315 14.81 -0.61 -6.75
CA PHE A 315 13.67 -0.49 -5.83
C PHE A 315 13.96 -1.35 -4.60
N PRO A 316 13.49 -0.93 -3.40
CA PRO A 316 13.79 -1.67 -2.17
C PRO A 316 13.06 -3.03 -2.14
N GLN A 317 13.67 -4.03 -1.49
CA GLN A 317 13.07 -5.37 -1.33
C GLN A 317 11.77 -5.32 -0.52
N ALA A 318 11.74 -4.52 0.55
CA ALA A 318 10.55 -4.21 1.30
C ALA A 318 9.96 -2.91 0.79
N LYS A 319 8.66 -2.89 0.51
CA LYS A 319 7.98 -1.67 0.11
C LYS A 319 8.11 -0.60 1.19
N PRO A 320 8.54 0.63 0.86
CA PRO A 320 8.59 1.72 1.83
C PRO A 320 7.21 2.00 2.42
N GLN A 321 7.13 2.13 3.75
CA GLN A 321 5.86 2.37 4.44
C GLN A 321 5.18 3.68 4.01
N GLY A 322 5.97 4.71 3.73
CA GLY A 322 5.47 6.01 3.25
C GLY A 322 5.26 6.07 1.73
N ALA A 323 5.43 4.96 1.01
CA ALA A 323 5.39 4.92 -0.45
C ALA A 323 6.23 6.06 -1.06
N ASN A 324 5.73 6.76 -2.07
CA ASN A 324 6.38 7.95 -2.62
C ASN A 324 5.73 9.27 -2.14
N PHE A 325 5.07 9.25 -0.97
CA PHE A 325 4.52 10.49 -0.37
C PHE A 325 5.55 11.25 0.45
N TYR A 326 6.60 10.57 0.89
CA TYR A 326 7.68 11.09 1.72
C TYR A 326 9.03 10.77 1.11
N PRO A 327 10.11 11.50 1.48
CA PRO A 327 11.45 11.08 1.13
C PRO A 327 11.74 9.64 1.59
N PRO A 328 12.36 8.79 0.75
CA PRO A 328 12.56 7.37 1.06
C PRO A 328 13.35 7.10 2.34
N ASP A 329 14.19 8.04 2.71
CA ASP A 329 15.09 8.01 3.86
C ASP A 329 14.56 8.74 5.09
N MET A 330 13.33 9.28 5.04
CA MET A 330 12.68 9.96 6.15
C MET A 330 12.08 8.95 7.14
N ASP A 331 12.34 9.13 8.42
CA ASP A 331 11.68 8.39 9.49
C ASP A 331 10.60 9.22 10.22
N LYS A 332 9.83 8.55 11.10
CA LYS A 332 8.78 9.20 11.88
C LYS A 332 9.33 10.27 12.83
N ALA A 333 10.50 10.04 13.41
CA ALA A 333 11.09 10.97 14.37
C ALA A 333 11.50 12.27 13.68
N GLU A 334 12.09 12.20 12.49
CA GLU A 334 12.42 13.36 11.67
C GLU A 334 11.17 14.16 11.30
N PHE A 335 10.14 13.48 10.79
CA PHE A 335 8.88 14.14 10.41
C PHE A 335 8.20 14.83 11.60
N ASP A 336 8.09 14.15 12.74
CA ASP A 336 7.43 14.71 13.92
C ASP A 336 8.21 15.89 14.51
N LEU A 337 9.54 15.83 14.50
CA LEU A 337 10.40 16.93 14.91
C LEU A 337 10.22 18.13 13.97
N TRP A 338 10.30 17.92 12.65
CA TRP A 338 10.07 18.96 11.66
C TRP A 338 8.67 19.57 11.77
N LYS A 339 7.63 18.75 11.85
CA LYS A 339 6.24 19.21 12.02
C LYS A 339 6.09 20.10 13.25
N SER A 340 6.77 19.79 14.37
CA SER A 340 6.72 20.58 15.58
C SER A 340 7.30 22.01 15.43
N THR A 341 8.11 22.25 14.40
CA THR A 341 8.71 23.56 14.09
C THR A 341 7.81 24.44 13.22
N LEU A 342 6.77 23.87 12.61
CA LEU A 342 5.84 24.53 11.71
C LEU A 342 4.78 25.33 12.49
N ASP A 343 4.21 26.36 11.87
CA ASP A 343 3.02 26.99 12.37
C ASP A 343 1.78 26.08 12.22
N LYS A 344 0.65 26.44 12.82
CA LYS A 344 -0.54 25.60 12.84
C LYS A 344 -1.10 25.28 11.44
N GLU A 345 -1.12 26.24 10.55
CA GLU A 345 -1.61 26.08 9.17
C GLU A 345 -0.71 25.11 8.38
N GLN A 346 0.60 25.28 8.51
CA GLN A 346 1.58 24.38 7.92
C GLN A 346 1.53 22.96 8.50
N GLN A 347 1.28 22.83 9.82
CA GLN A 347 1.07 21.52 10.44
C GLN A 347 -0.14 20.79 9.85
N GLU A 348 -1.25 21.50 9.65
CA GLU A 348 -2.46 20.96 9.02
C GLU A 348 -2.19 20.54 7.57
N LEU A 349 -1.44 21.34 6.79
CA LEU A 349 -1.03 20.98 5.43
C LEU A 349 -0.05 19.79 5.40
N ALA A 350 0.88 19.71 6.34
CA ALA A 350 1.85 18.60 6.41
C ALA A 350 1.18 17.24 6.61
N VAL A 351 0.08 17.18 7.37
CA VAL A 351 -0.71 15.96 7.61
C VAL A 351 -1.95 15.87 6.69
N GLY A 352 -2.15 16.83 5.81
CA GLY A 352 -3.29 16.88 4.90
C GLY A 352 -3.26 15.77 3.84
N PHE A 353 -4.44 15.38 3.35
CA PHE A 353 -4.64 14.30 2.39
C PHE A 353 -3.95 14.56 1.04
N PHE A 354 -3.86 15.82 0.60
CA PHE A 354 -3.56 16.20 -0.77
C PHE A 354 -2.22 16.93 -0.90
N THR A 355 -1.23 16.50 -0.13
CA THR A 355 0.14 17.00 -0.16
C THR A 355 1.14 15.86 -0.08
N VAL A 356 2.32 16.04 -0.70
CA VAL A 356 3.48 15.19 -0.48
C VAL A 356 4.54 15.96 0.31
N ILE A 357 5.43 15.23 0.95
CA ILE A 357 6.61 15.77 1.61
C ILE A 357 7.82 15.50 0.72
N ARG A 358 8.62 16.53 0.46
CA ARG A 358 9.83 16.43 -0.37
C ARG A 358 11.01 17.04 0.37
N ARG A 359 12.23 16.71 -0.07
CA ARG A 359 13.42 17.41 0.39
C ARG A 359 13.73 18.62 -0.49
N HIS A 360 14.31 19.66 0.11
CA HIS A 360 14.94 20.70 -0.68
C HIS A 360 16.06 20.07 -1.52
N LYS A 361 16.09 20.37 -2.82
CA LYS A 361 17.21 19.95 -3.67
C LYS A 361 18.49 20.65 -3.20
N ASP A 362 19.47 19.87 -2.80
CA ASP A 362 20.81 20.41 -2.52
C ASP A 362 21.40 20.96 -3.81
N SER A 363 21.66 22.26 -3.84
CA SER A 363 22.26 22.95 -5.00
C SER A 363 23.67 22.49 -5.37
N LEU A 364 24.24 21.53 -4.62
CA LEU A 364 25.61 21.02 -4.80
C LEU A 364 25.69 19.75 -5.66
N LEU A 365 24.57 19.03 -5.89
CA LEU A 365 24.60 17.74 -6.61
C LEU A 365 23.77 17.72 -7.90
N ASP A 366 22.93 18.71 -8.17
CA ASP A 366 22.07 18.74 -9.35
C ASP A 366 22.33 19.95 -10.22
N ASN A 367 23.15 19.78 -11.27
CA ASN A 367 23.30 20.74 -12.37
C ASN A 367 22.26 20.53 -13.49
N THR A 368 21.17 19.83 -13.24
CA THR A 368 20.10 19.65 -14.21
C THR A 368 19.13 20.83 -14.16
N PRO A 369 18.88 21.56 -15.24
CA PRO A 369 17.85 22.59 -15.27
C PRO A 369 16.50 21.92 -15.34
N LEU A 370 15.79 21.82 -14.21
CA LEU A 370 14.36 21.58 -14.24
C LEU A 370 13.64 22.91 -14.54
N HIS A 371 13.04 22.97 -15.72
CA HIS A 371 12.07 23.98 -16.03
C HIS A 371 10.82 23.78 -15.19
N THR A 372 10.76 24.46 -14.05
CA THR A 372 9.53 25.01 -13.49
C THR A 372 9.93 26.00 -12.40
N GLU A 373 9.59 27.25 -12.57
CA GLU A 373 9.57 28.21 -11.47
C GLU A 373 8.49 27.78 -10.50
N LEU A 374 8.87 27.02 -9.48
CA LEU A 374 8.03 26.78 -8.31
C LEU A 374 7.85 28.13 -7.58
N SER A 375 6.61 28.55 -7.45
CA SER A 375 6.25 29.67 -6.57
C SER A 375 6.54 29.26 -5.12
N THR A 376 7.79 29.45 -4.72
CA THR A 376 8.24 29.23 -3.36
C THR A 376 7.53 30.20 -2.44
N ILE A 377 6.76 29.67 -1.50
CA ILE A 377 6.46 30.41 -0.27
C ILE A 377 7.78 30.56 0.45
N ASN A 378 8.45 31.69 0.23
CA ASN A 378 9.72 32.05 0.86
C ASN A 378 9.51 32.20 2.37
N LEU A 379 9.84 31.18 3.14
CA LEU A 379 10.03 31.29 4.57
C LEU A 379 11.50 31.60 4.86
N SER A 380 11.81 32.89 5.00
CA SER A 380 13.07 33.33 5.56
C SER A 380 13.12 32.95 7.03
N CYS A 381 13.83 31.91 7.40
CA CYS A 381 14.17 31.61 8.77
C CYS A 381 15.69 31.67 8.96
N ASN A 382 16.13 32.68 9.71
CA ASN A 382 17.48 32.78 10.25
C ASN A 382 17.60 31.88 11.48
N SER A 383 18.31 30.77 11.41
CA SER A 383 19.20 30.29 12.49
C SER A 383 19.71 28.86 12.27
N LYS A 384 20.92 28.64 12.71
CA LYS A 384 21.71 27.39 12.69
C LYS A 384 21.08 26.32 13.58
N THR A 385 20.32 25.35 13.00
CA THR A 385 20.05 24.06 13.69
C THR A 385 19.42 23.06 12.72
N SER A 386 20.04 21.88 12.57
CA SER A 386 19.53 20.53 12.34
C SER A 386 18.64 20.17 11.12
N LYS A 387 18.74 18.92 10.69
CA LYS A 387 18.02 18.13 9.66
C LYS A 387 16.55 18.50 9.41
N ALA A 388 15.83 18.89 10.43
CA ALA A 388 14.41 19.25 10.38
C ALA A 388 14.08 20.45 9.44
N HIS A 389 15.06 21.11 8.85
CA HIS A 389 14.84 22.30 8.01
C HIS A 389 14.85 22.01 6.49
N ASN A 390 14.99 20.74 6.09
CA ASN A 390 15.15 20.41 4.68
C ASN A 390 13.89 19.76 4.04
N LEU A 391 12.75 19.73 4.75
CA LEU A 391 11.51 19.18 4.24
C LEU A 391 10.57 20.28 3.71
N LEU A 392 9.87 19.97 2.62
CA LEU A 392 8.91 20.83 1.92
C LEU A 392 7.54 20.16 1.86
N ILE A 393 6.49 20.95 1.99
CA ILE A 393 5.11 20.53 1.70
C ILE A 393 4.81 20.92 0.26
N VAL A 394 4.44 19.96 -0.58
CA VAL A 394 4.08 20.19 -1.98
C VAL A 394 2.63 19.73 -2.22
N PRO A 395 1.71 20.61 -2.65
CA PRO A 395 0.36 20.23 -3.00
C PRO A 395 0.32 19.27 -4.20
N TYR A 396 -0.68 18.38 -4.25
CA TYR A 396 -0.85 17.46 -5.38
C TYR A 396 -1.02 18.18 -6.71
N SER A 397 -1.71 19.33 -6.72
CA SER A 397 -1.87 20.17 -7.92
C SER A 397 -0.54 20.68 -8.50
N GLU A 398 0.50 20.77 -7.66
CA GLU A 398 1.86 21.14 -8.09
C GLU A 398 2.68 19.89 -8.44
N GLU A 399 2.72 18.90 -7.55
CA GLU A 399 3.49 17.66 -7.73
C GLU A 399 3.10 16.92 -9.01
N TYR A 400 1.79 16.78 -9.26
CA TYR A 400 1.25 16.03 -10.40
C TYR A 400 0.65 16.93 -11.48
N THR A 401 1.11 18.18 -11.59
CA THR A 401 0.55 19.21 -12.48
C THR A 401 0.39 18.72 -13.92
N SER A 402 1.38 18.01 -14.47
CA SER A 402 1.35 17.54 -15.86
C SER A 402 0.15 16.64 -16.15
N TYR A 403 -0.15 15.73 -15.25
CA TYR A 403 -1.29 14.80 -15.40
C TYR A 403 -2.62 15.44 -15.02
N LEU A 404 -2.64 16.19 -13.90
CA LEU A 404 -3.87 16.78 -13.39
C LEU A 404 -4.45 17.85 -14.31
N LYS A 405 -3.60 18.60 -15.01
CA LYS A 405 -4.05 19.58 -16.01
C LYS A 405 -4.75 18.92 -17.20
N ASP A 406 -4.15 17.87 -17.75
CA ASP A 406 -4.72 17.14 -18.88
C ASP A 406 -6.03 16.42 -18.46
N ALA A 407 -6.07 15.84 -17.26
CA ALA A 407 -7.27 15.23 -16.70
C ALA A 407 -8.39 16.27 -16.48
N ALA A 408 -8.05 17.46 -15.94
CA ALA A 408 -9.00 18.54 -15.71
C ALA A 408 -9.59 19.06 -17.02
N ASP A 409 -8.77 19.26 -18.06
CA ASP A 409 -9.22 19.68 -19.39
C ASP A 409 -10.22 18.69 -20.00
N LEU A 410 -10.00 17.39 -19.82
CA LEU A 410 -10.93 16.35 -20.26
C LEU A 410 -12.22 16.34 -19.44
N LEU A 411 -12.15 16.52 -18.13
CA LEU A 411 -13.33 16.59 -17.26
C LEU A 411 -14.18 17.83 -17.56
N HIS A 412 -13.58 18.97 -17.84
CA HIS A 412 -14.30 20.17 -18.25
C HIS A 412 -15.02 19.93 -19.58
N LYS A 413 -14.35 19.34 -20.59
CA LYS A 413 -14.97 18.96 -21.87
C LYS A 413 -16.10 17.96 -21.67
N ALA A 414 -15.91 16.94 -20.80
CA ALA A 414 -16.95 15.98 -20.46
C ALA A 414 -18.16 16.69 -19.82
N GLY A 415 -17.92 17.63 -18.91
CA GLY A 415 -18.99 18.46 -18.33
C GLY A 415 -19.70 19.35 -19.36
N ASP A 416 -19.02 19.80 -20.41
CA ASP A 416 -19.66 20.62 -21.47
C ASP A 416 -20.63 19.80 -22.33
N VAL A 417 -20.29 18.55 -22.64
CA VAL A 417 -21.12 17.68 -23.50
C VAL A 417 -22.17 16.88 -22.73
N ALA A 418 -22.01 16.68 -21.42
CA ALA A 418 -22.98 15.94 -20.59
C ALA A 418 -24.38 16.58 -20.68
N ASP A 419 -25.42 15.75 -20.86
CA ASP A 419 -26.81 16.20 -20.88
C ASP A 419 -27.40 16.29 -19.46
N THR A 420 -26.98 15.37 -18.56
CA THR A 420 -27.49 15.32 -17.18
C THR A 420 -26.90 16.44 -16.32
N PRO A 421 -27.73 17.32 -15.70
CA PRO A 421 -27.23 18.52 -14.99
C PRO A 421 -26.31 18.21 -13.81
N SER A 422 -26.63 17.19 -12.99
CA SER A 422 -25.79 16.84 -11.83
C SER A 422 -24.44 16.25 -12.28
N LEU A 423 -24.42 15.45 -13.35
CA LEU A 423 -23.19 14.91 -13.93
C LEU A 423 -22.31 16.03 -14.47
N LYS A 424 -22.90 16.95 -15.23
CA LYS A 424 -22.23 18.17 -15.73
C LYS A 424 -21.54 18.95 -14.61
N ARG A 425 -22.27 19.19 -13.51
CA ARG A 425 -21.76 19.90 -12.34
C ARG A 425 -20.60 19.16 -11.70
N LEU A 426 -20.76 17.84 -11.47
CA LEU A 426 -19.71 17.01 -10.86
C LEU A 426 -18.42 17.04 -11.68
N LEU A 427 -18.52 16.79 -13.00
CA LEU A 427 -17.34 16.73 -13.86
C LEU A 427 -16.58 18.05 -13.91
N LYS A 428 -17.28 19.18 -13.98
CA LYS A 428 -16.65 20.51 -13.92
C LYS A 428 -16.00 20.78 -12.57
N ALA A 429 -16.70 20.51 -11.47
CA ALA A 429 -16.16 20.71 -10.13
C ALA A 429 -14.92 19.83 -9.86
N LYS A 430 -14.88 18.59 -10.38
CA LYS A 430 -13.68 17.73 -10.28
C LYS A 430 -12.51 18.26 -11.11
N GLY A 431 -12.77 18.79 -12.31
CA GLY A 431 -11.75 19.47 -13.10
C GLY A 431 -11.15 20.67 -12.35
N ASP A 432 -11.99 21.51 -11.74
CA ASP A 432 -11.55 22.65 -10.92
C ASP A 432 -10.75 22.19 -9.69
N ALA A 433 -11.21 21.11 -9.00
CA ALA A 433 -10.53 20.57 -7.84
C ALA A 433 -9.11 20.06 -8.13
N PHE A 434 -8.89 19.44 -9.29
CA PHE A 434 -7.58 18.99 -9.72
C PHE A 434 -6.58 20.14 -9.92
N LEU A 435 -7.08 21.30 -10.34
CA LEU A 435 -6.25 22.49 -10.55
C LEU A 435 -6.01 23.29 -9.26
N THR A 436 -6.99 23.31 -8.36
CA THR A 436 -6.96 24.14 -7.13
C THR A 436 -6.45 23.40 -5.90
N ASN A 437 -6.42 22.07 -5.93
CA ASN A 437 -6.17 21.19 -4.76
C ASN A 437 -7.25 21.27 -3.67
N ASP A 438 -8.40 21.89 -3.95
CA ASP A 438 -9.56 21.96 -3.05
C ASP A 438 -10.70 21.08 -3.60
N TYR A 439 -11.02 20.04 -2.87
CA TYR A 439 -12.00 19.02 -3.28
C TYR A 439 -13.39 19.23 -2.69
N TYR A 440 -13.59 20.26 -1.82
CA TYR A 440 -14.85 20.44 -1.07
C TYR A 440 -16.08 20.53 -1.99
N ASP A 441 -16.08 21.47 -2.95
CA ASP A 441 -17.24 21.68 -3.85
C ASP A 441 -17.47 20.47 -4.76
N SER A 442 -16.41 19.77 -5.16
CA SER A 442 -16.52 18.57 -5.98
C SER A 442 -17.08 17.39 -5.20
N ASP A 443 -16.80 17.27 -3.91
CA ASP A 443 -17.34 16.24 -3.05
C ASP A 443 -18.81 16.50 -2.72
N ILE A 444 -19.21 17.78 -2.54
CA ILE A 444 -20.63 18.15 -2.49
C ILE A 444 -21.35 17.78 -3.78
N ALA A 445 -20.76 18.09 -4.95
CA ALA A 445 -21.37 17.73 -6.24
C ALA A 445 -21.49 16.20 -6.41
N TRP A 446 -20.54 15.44 -5.89
CA TRP A 446 -20.60 13.97 -5.87
C TRP A 446 -21.72 13.45 -4.98
N MET A 447 -21.93 14.01 -3.79
CA MET A 447 -23.05 13.68 -2.91
C MET A 447 -24.42 13.97 -3.56
N GLU A 448 -24.49 15.03 -4.34
CA GLU A 448 -25.70 15.50 -5.02
C GLU A 448 -25.95 14.87 -6.40
N LEU A 449 -25.12 13.90 -6.82
CA LEU A 449 -25.31 13.15 -8.07
C LEU A 449 -26.50 12.17 -7.93
N GLN A 450 -27.70 12.61 -8.24
CA GLN A 450 -28.94 11.81 -8.03
C GLN A 450 -29.69 11.46 -9.32
N ASP A 451 -29.69 12.35 -10.33
CA ASP A 451 -30.46 12.22 -11.57
C ASP A 451 -29.67 11.57 -12.73
N SER A 452 -28.44 11.11 -12.46
CA SER A 452 -27.55 10.52 -13.47
C SER A 452 -27.53 8.98 -13.37
N LEU A 453 -27.60 8.32 -14.54
CA LEU A 453 -27.29 6.90 -14.66
C LEU A 453 -25.77 6.65 -14.64
N VAL A 454 -24.98 7.60 -15.13
CA VAL A 454 -23.52 7.52 -15.01
C VAL A 454 -23.12 7.90 -13.61
N ASP A 455 -22.45 7.00 -12.91
CA ASP A 455 -21.87 7.23 -11.59
C ASP A 455 -20.35 7.37 -11.72
N VAL A 456 -19.80 8.46 -11.23
CA VAL A 456 -18.38 8.81 -11.37
C VAL A 456 -17.81 9.11 -9.99
N THR A 457 -16.85 8.31 -9.55
CA THR A 457 -15.98 8.60 -8.44
C THR A 457 -14.56 8.71 -9.02
N ILE A 458 -13.96 9.90 -8.95
CA ILE A 458 -12.65 10.19 -9.54
C ILE A 458 -11.92 11.23 -8.70
N GLY A 459 -10.74 10.88 -8.18
CA GLY A 459 -9.96 11.76 -7.31
C GLY A 459 -9.07 11.03 -6.31
N PRO A 460 -8.47 11.76 -5.36
CA PRO A 460 -7.68 11.17 -4.29
C PRO A 460 -8.56 10.86 -3.07
N TYR A 461 -8.64 9.59 -2.66
CA TYR A 461 -9.54 9.19 -1.58
C TYR A 461 -8.90 8.28 -0.54
N GLU A 462 -8.39 7.11 -0.91
CA GLU A 462 -7.91 6.11 0.03
C GLU A 462 -6.50 6.41 0.54
N THR A 463 -6.23 6.09 1.81
CA THR A 463 -4.94 6.42 2.46
C THR A 463 -4.10 5.20 2.82
N TYR A 464 -4.50 4.00 2.40
CA TYR A 464 -3.83 2.75 2.76
C TYR A 464 -2.42 2.61 2.18
N GLU A 465 -2.12 3.31 1.08
CA GLU A 465 -0.79 3.32 0.47
C GLU A 465 0.24 4.01 1.36
N ASP A 466 -0.20 5.04 2.12
CA ASP A 466 0.59 5.66 3.19
C ASP A 466 0.51 4.80 4.47
N ALA A 467 1.21 3.67 4.49
CA ALA A 467 1.30 2.82 5.68
C ALA A 467 2.17 3.45 6.80
N LEU A 468 2.84 4.58 6.53
CA LEU A 468 3.63 5.29 7.54
C LEU A 468 2.75 6.03 8.54
N TYR A 469 1.77 6.80 8.05
CA TYR A 469 0.88 7.63 8.87
C TYR A 469 -0.61 7.51 8.52
N GLY A 470 -0.96 7.09 7.31
CA GLY A 470 -2.32 7.13 6.80
C GLY A 470 -2.82 8.55 6.52
N TYR A 471 -1.93 9.50 6.22
CA TYR A 471 -2.30 10.89 5.96
C TYR A 471 -2.57 11.18 4.48
N LYS A 472 -1.88 10.49 3.57
CA LYS A 472 -1.81 10.84 2.15
C LYS A 472 -2.77 10.00 1.31
N ALA A 473 -3.61 10.69 0.53
CA ALA A 473 -4.61 10.03 -0.30
C ALA A 473 -4.06 9.64 -1.68
N THR A 474 -4.44 8.44 -2.14
CA THR A 474 -4.12 7.94 -3.47
C THR A 474 -5.17 8.31 -4.50
N PHE A 475 -4.74 8.56 -5.73
CA PHE A 475 -5.65 8.78 -6.85
C PHE A 475 -6.25 7.47 -7.34
N GLU A 476 -7.57 7.49 -7.53
CA GLU A 476 -8.35 6.38 -8.05
C GLU A 476 -9.55 6.86 -8.84
N ALA A 477 -10.12 5.97 -9.64
CA ALA A 477 -11.38 6.20 -10.32
C ALA A 477 -12.21 4.93 -10.37
N PHE A 478 -13.51 5.07 -10.08
CA PHE A 478 -14.54 4.07 -10.27
C PHE A 478 -15.65 4.70 -11.10
N ILE A 479 -15.87 4.19 -12.30
CA ILE A 479 -16.84 4.70 -13.25
C ILE A 479 -17.81 3.57 -13.58
N GLY A 480 -19.10 3.79 -13.39
CA GLY A 480 -20.11 2.76 -13.55
C GLY A 480 -21.46 3.29 -14.00
N ILE A 481 -22.38 2.37 -14.21
CA ILE A 481 -23.78 2.64 -14.54
C ILE A 481 -24.63 2.23 -13.36
N ARG A 482 -25.54 3.09 -12.90
CA ARG A 482 -26.43 2.80 -11.78
C ARG A 482 -27.39 1.66 -12.11
N ASP A 483 -27.47 0.72 -11.18
CA ASP A 483 -28.54 -0.27 -11.11
C ASP A 483 -29.65 0.29 -10.21
N GLU A 484 -30.70 0.88 -10.82
CA GLU A 484 -31.81 1.48 -10.10
C GLU A 484 -32.64 0.42 -9.36
N GLY A 485 -32.73 -0.80 -9.91
CA GLY A 485 -33.44 -1.92 -9.29
C GLY A 485 -32.76 -2.33 -7.99
N ALA A 486 -31.47 -2.61 -8.04
CA ALA A 486 -30.67 -2.94 -6.86
C ALA A 486 -30.62 -1.77 -5.85
N THR A 487 -30.45 -0.54 -6.31
CA THR A 487 -30.48 0.66 -5.45
C THR A 487 -31.82 0.80 -4.72
N SER A 488 -32.94 0.44 -5.36
CA SER A 488 -34.27 0.47 -4.72
C SER A 488 -34.43 -0.60 -3.66
N GLN A 489 -33.84 -1.80 -3.84
CA GLN A 489 -33.80 -2.85 -2.81
C GLN A 489 -33.02 -2.40 -1.57
N VAL A 490 -31.91 -1.71 -1.77
CA VAL A 490 -31.08 -1.16 -0.67
C VAL A 490 -31.86 -0.13 0.17
N LYS A 491 -32.74 0.67 -0.44
CA LYS A 491 -33.60 1.64 0.28
C LYS A 491 -34.49 0.97 1.33
N LEU A 492 -34.82 -0.32 1.18
CA LEU A 492 -35.56 -1.06 2.19
C LEU A 492 -34.82 -1.04 3.54
N PHE A 493 -33.53 -1.31 3.56
CA PHE A 493 -32.73 -1.32 4.80
C PHE A 493 -32.63 0.08 5.40
N SER A 494 -32.35 1.09 4.58
CA SER A 494 -32.27 2.49 5.02
C SER A 494 -33.58 2.95 5.67
N ASN A 495 -34.75 2.54 5.12
CA ASN A 495 -36.05 2.92 5.64
C ASN A 495 -36.38 2.22 6.97
N HIS A 496 -35.79 1.07 7.26
CA HIS A 496 -36.04 0.31 8.49
C HIS A 496 -34.90 0.41 9.51
N LEU A 497 -33.88 1.24 9.27
CA LEU A 497 -32.67 1.30 10.11
C LEU A 497 -33.00 1.68 11.56
N GLN A 498 -33.93 2.62 11.80
CA GLN A 498 -34.38 2.99 13.15
C GLN A 498 -35.16 1.86 13.82
N ASP A 499 -35.98 1.09 13.06
CA ASP A 499 -36.66 -0.07 13.59
C ASP A 499 -35.68 -1.17 14.00
N LEU A 500 -34.66 -1.43 13.16
CA LEU A 500 -33.58 -2.34 13.48
C LEU A 500 -32.83 -1.92 14.74
N GLU A 501 -32.44 -0.64 14.86
CA GLU A 501 -31.79 -0.11 16.07
C GLU A 501 -32.62 -0.33 17.33
N ASN A 502 -33.94 -0.03 17.27
CA ASN A 502 -34.84 -0.19 18.40
C ASN A 502 -34.99 -1.65 18.86
N ASN A 503 -34.80 -2.59 17.94
CA ASN A 503 -34.95 -4.04 18.19
C ASN A 503 -33.64 -4.78 18.37
N LEU A 504 -32.47 -4.11 18.28
CA LEU A 504 -31.18 -4.76 18.49
C LEU A 504 -31.17 -5.62 19.77
N PRO A 505 -30.49 -6.78 19.77
CA PRO A 505 -30.33 -7.62 20.96
C PRO A 505 -29.34 -6.99 21.96
N LEU A 506 -29.66 -5.81 22.44
CA LEU A 506 -28.87 -4.95 23.31
C LEU A 506 -29.78 -4.26 24.33
N ASP A 507 -29.26 -3.96 25.52
CA ASP A 507 -30.02 -3.19 26.52
C ASP A 507 -30.47 -1.84 25.95
N ASP A 508 -31.74 -1.47 26.17
CA ASP A 508 -32.35 -0.25 25.62
C ASP A 508 -31.60 1.06 25.96
N LYS A 509 -30.92 1.10 27.11
CA LYS A 509 -30.13 2.24 27.54
C LYS A 509 -28.92 2.55 26.64
N TYR A 510 -28.50 1.59 25.82
CA TYR A 510 -27.37 1.72 24.90
C TYR A 510 -27.79 1.97 23.44
N LYS A 511 -29.09 1.89 23.15
CA LYS A 511 -29.63 2.09 21.81
C LYS A 511 -29.74 3.57 21.46
N SER A 512 -29.51 3.89 20.19
CA SER A 512 -29.58 5.24 19.67
C SER A 512 -31.04 5.66 19.42
N LYS A 513 -31.39 6.87 19.86
CA LYS A 513 -32.74 7.42 19.66
C LYS A 513 -33.00 7.85 18.22
N HIS A 514 -31.94 8.21 17.51
CA HIS A 514 -31.98 8.69 16.12
C HIS A 514 -30.82 8.08 15.35
N VAL A 515 -31.15 7.36 14.30
CA VAL A 515 -30.18 6.78 13.35
C VAL A 515 -30.48 7.35 11.97
N THR A 516 -29.46 7.84 11.32
CA THR A 516 -29.54 8.36 9.94
C THR A 516 -28.88 7.36 9.00
N ALA A 517 -29.63 6.91 7.99
CA ALA A 517 -29.07 6.04 6.97
C ALA A 517 -28.20 6.83 5.98
N ALA A 518 -27.02 6.35 5.69
CA ALA A 518 -26.24 6.85 4.56
C ALA A 518 -26.94 6.48 3.24
N PRO A 519 -26.98 7.38 2.25
CA PRO A 519 -27.44 7.03 0.90
C PRO A 519 -26.54 5.95 0.30
N ILE A 520 -27.13 4.92 -0.29
CA ILE A 520 -26.40 3.84 -0.95
C ILE A 520 -26.76 3.85 -2.44
N ARG A 521 -25.74 3.83 -3.28
CA ARG A 521 -25.86 3.69 -4.74
C ARG A 521 -25.26 2.35 -5.15
N VAL A 522 -25.96 1.59 -5.97
CA VAL A 522 -25.47 0.34 -6.55
C VAL A 522 -25.14 0.58 -8.01
N ILE A 523 -23.92 0.22 -8.43
CA ILE A 523 -23.47 0.42 -9.80
C ILE A 523 -22.90 -0.86 -10.43
N GLU A 524 -23.01 -0.94 -11.74
CA GLU A 524 -22.29 -1.88 -12.58
C GLU A 524 -21.01 -1.16 -13.08
N LEU A 525 -19.86 -1.57 -12.58
CA LEU A 525 -18.57 -0.96 -12.90
C LEU A 525 -18.20 -1.21 -14.36
N ILE A 526 -17.82 -0.16 -15.10
CA ILE A 526 -17.38 -0.24 -16.49
C ILE A 526 -15.94 0.18 -16.69
N TYR A 527 -15.33 0.82 -15.72
CA TYR A 527 -13.92 1.18 -15.70
C TYR A 527 -13.46 1.52 -14.28
N ASN A 528 -12.28 1.07 -13.91
CA ASN A 528 -11.56 1.55 -12.74
C ASN A 528 -10.06 1.69 -13.02
N THR A 529 -9.41 2.54 -12.26
CA THR A 529 -7.97 2.76 -12.38
C THR A 529 -7.40 3.50 -11.15
N GLY A 530 -6.09 3.69 -11.11
CA GLY A 530 -5.41 4.25 -9.95
C GLY A 530 -5.24 3.20 -8.84
N ASP A 531 -5.62 3.51 -7.60
CA ASP A 531 -5.48 2.59 -6.46
C ASP A 531 -6.51 1.45 -6.49
N VAL A 532 -6.35 0.59 -7.46
CA VAL A 532 -7.15 -0.63 -7.65
C VAL A 532 -6.27 -1.88 -7.70
N LYS A 533 -5.10 -1.81 -7.07
CA LYS A 533 -4.12 -2.91 -7.03
C LYS A 533 -4.58 -4.04 -6.11
N GLY A 534 -4.12 -5.24 -6.43
CA GLY A 534 -4.35 -6.42 -5.60
C GLY A 534 -5.84 -6.79 -5.49
N PRO A 535 -6.33 -7.07 -4.28
CA PRO A 535 -7.74 -7.40 -4.04
C PRO A 535 -8.68 -6.25 -4.44
N GLN A 536 -9.71 -6.59 -5.23
CA GLN A 536 -10.64 -5.60 -5.79
C GLN A 536 -11.65 -5.10 -4.75
N THR A 537 -11.86 -3.80 -4.69
CA THR A 537 -12.89 -3.13 -3.88
C THR A 537 -14.29 -3.59 -4.28
N VAL A 538 -15.17 -3.81 -3.31
CA VAL A 538 -16.58 -4.19 -3.50
C VAL A 538 -17.53 -3.03 -3.20
N ALA A 539 -17.15 -2.19 -2.25
CA ALA A 539 -17.88 -1.00 -1.84
C ALA A 539 -16.91 0.04 -1.27
N PHE A 540 -17.30 1.31 -1.29
CA PHE A 540 -16.57 2.39 -0.64
C PHE A 540 -17.53 3.46 -0.14
N ASN A 541 -17.09 4.21 0.88
CA ASN A 541 -17.89 5.23 1.55
C ASN A 541 -17.14 6.57 1.52
N LEU A 542 -17.76 7.60 0.96
CA LEU A 542 -17.19 8.94 0.78
C LEU A 542 -18.23 10.03 1.11
N PRO A 543 -17.82 11.29 1.28
CA PRO A 543 -16.45 11.82 1.25
C PRO A 543 -15.69 11.56 2.56
N ASN A 544 -14.37 11.85 2.54
CA ASN A 544 -13.52 11.80 3.73
C ASN A 544 -13.40 13.16 4.43
N ASP A 545 -13.90 14.25 3.83
CA ASP A 545 -13.89 15.58 4.43
C ASP A 545 -14.83 15.65 5.63
N GLU A 546 -14.28 15.76 6.84
CA GLU A 546 -15.05 15.80 8.07
C GLU A 546 -16.07 16.96 8.13
N ARG A 547 -15.83 18.07 7.42
CA ARG A 547 -16.77 19.20 7.33
C ARG A 547 -18.06 18.76 6.64
N ILE A 548 -17.91 17.99 5.52
CA ILE A 548 -19.04 17.47 4.77
C ILE A 548 -19.72 16.34 5.56
N VAL A 549 -18.94 15.43 6.13
CA VAL A 549 -19.47 14.29 6.92
C VAL A 549 -20.29 14.81 8.10
N ASN A 550 -19.82 15.83 8.81
CA ASN A 550 -20.54 16.41 9.95
C ASN A 550 -21.81 17.16 9.53
N GLU A 551 -21.85 17.77 8.35
CA GLU A 551 -22.99 18.57 7.88
C GLU A 551 -24.03 17.73 7.13
N ARG A 552 -23.59 16.77 6.31
CA ARG A 552 -24.41 16.05 5.33
C ARG A 552 -24.32 14.53 5.42
N GLY A 553 -23.44 14.00 6.27
CA GLY A 553 -23.12 12.56 6.32
C GLY A 553 -22.24 12.13 5.16
N SER A 554 -22.22 10.82 4.90
CA SER A 554 -21.50 10.18 3.81
C SER A 554 -22.46 9.42 2.89
N ALA A 555 -21.99 9.00 1.74
CA ALA A 555 -22.73 8.14 0.82
C ALA A 555 -21.86 6.94 0.41
N MET A 556 -22.49 5.80 0.23
CA MET A 556 -21.84 4.56 -0.15
C MET A 556 -22.10 4.22 -1.61
N VAL A 557 -21.11 3.66 -2.28
CA VAL A 557 -21.22 3.07 -3.61
C VAL A 557 -20.87 1.60 -3.52
N MET A 558 -21.71 0.74 -4.05
CA MET A 558 -21.51 -0.71 -4.12
C MET A 558 -21.30 -1.14 -5.58
N LEU A 559 -20.28 -1.96 -5.81
CA LEU A 559 -19.86 -2.45 -7.13
C LEU A 559 -20.45 -3.86 -7.36
N LYS A 560 -21.69 -3.92 -7.87
CA LYS A 560 -22.47 -5.17 -7.97
C LYS A 560 -21.80 -6.22 -8.84
N ASN A 561 -21.34 -5.85 -10.05
CA ASN A 561 -20.70 -6.80 -10.97
C ASN A 561 -19.33 -7.29 -10.48
N ILE A 562 -18.61 -6.51 -9.66
CA ILE A 562 -17.42 -6.98 -8.92
C ILE A 562 -17.84 -8.06 -7.91
N ALA A 563 -18.86 -7.78 -7.08
CA ALA A 563 -19.38 -8.73 -6.10
C ALA A 563 -19.86 -10.02 -6.79
N GLU A 564 -20.58 -9.91 -7.92
CA GLU A 564 -21.05 -11.04 -8.71
C GLU A 564 -19.89 -11.86 -9.30
N ALA A 565 -18.87 -11.20 -9.83
CA ALA A 565 -17.67 -11.88 -10.35
C ALA A 565 -16.91 -12.62 -9.25
N LYS A 566 -16.76 -12.03 -8.07
CA LYS A 566 -16.17 -12.68 -6.88
C LYS A 566 -17.00 -13.85 -6.40
N PHE A 567 -18.31 -13.70 -6.36
CA PHE A 567 -19.22 -14.80 -6.03
C PHE A 567 -19.01 -16.00 -6.96
N LYS A 568 -19.07 -15.78 -8.28
CA LYS A 568 -18.92 -16.83 -9.29
C LYS A 568 -17.52 -17.49 -9.30
N SER A 569 -16.47 -16.66 -9.16
CA SER A 569 -15.10 -17.11 -9.34
C SER A 569 -14.42 -17.63 -8.08
N ILE A 570 -14.92 -17.23 -6.90
CA ILE A 570 -14.27 -17.52 -5.61
C ILE A 570 -15.26 -18.23 -4.66
N LEU A 571 -16.44 -17.63 -4.38
CA LEU A 571 -17.33 -18.14 -3.35
C LEU A 571 -17.96 -19.47 -3.76
N LEU A 572 -18.42 -19.61 -5.01
CA LEU A 572 -18.94 -20.89 -5.50
C LEU A 572 -17.91 -22.03 -5.46
N PRO A 573 -16.67 -21.87 -5.94
CA PRO A 573 -15.61 -22.88 -5.75
C PRO A 573 -15.33 -23.20 -4.27
N ILE A 574 -15.36 -22.20 -3.37
CA ILE A 574 -15.23 -22.44 -1.92
C ILE A 574 -16.40 -23.29 -1.42
N ALA A 575 -17.61 -22.93 -1.79
CA ALA A 575 -18.81 -23.68 -1.41
C ALA A 575 -18.76 -25.12 -1.92
N ASP A 576 -18.30 -25.32 -3.17
CA ASP A 576 -18.13 -26.66 -3.73
C ASP A 576 -17.12 -27.52 -2.96
N ALA A 577 -16.10 -26.89 -2.41
CA ALA A 577 -15.08 -27.59 -1.64
C ALA A 577 -15.45 -27.81 -0.17
N CYS A 578 -16.09 -26.83 0.46
CA CYS A 578 -16.22 -26.78 1.92
C CYS A 578 -17.63 -27.01 2.45
N ILE A 579 -18.69 -26.79 1.65
CA ILE A 579 -20.08 -26.95 2.08
C ILE A 579 -20.61 -28.36 1.77
N SER A 580 -21.44 -28.90 2.67
CA SER A 580 -22.07 -30.20 2.49
C SER A 580 -22.94 -30.22 1.23
N LYS A 581 -22.97 -31.37 0.54
CA LYS A 581 -23.69 -31.53 -0.74
C LYS A 581 -25.18 -31.13 -0.65
N GLU A 582 -25.81 -31.40 0.50
CA GLU A 582 -27.22 -31.13 0.75
C GLU A 582 -27.50 -29.62 0.86
N GLN A 583 -26.53 -28.83 1.27
CA GLN A 583 -26.72 -27.40 1.49
C GLN A 583 -26.08 -26.49 0.42
N LYS A 584 -25.29 -27.01 -0.52
CA LYS A 584 -24.70 -26.20 -1.60
C LYS A 584 -25.74 -25.40 -2.40
N GLN A 585 -26.94 -25.94 -2.57
CA GLN A 585 -28.03 -25.26 -3.28
C GLN A 585 -28.52 -23.98 -2.60
N TYR A 586 -28.17 -23.76 -1.33
CA TYR A 586 -28.50 -22.53 -0.58
C TYR A 586 -27.46 -21.43 -0.75
N VAL A 587 -26.29 -21.73 -1.36
CA VAL A 587 -25.30 -20.69 -1.65
C VAL A 587 -25.77 -19.88 -2.85
N ASP A 588 -26.12 -18.63 -2.61
CA ASP A 588 -26.85 -17.80 -3.54
C ASP A 588 -26.31 -16.37 -3.56
N PHE A 589 -26.21 -15.77 -4.76
CA PHE A 589 -25.67 -14.42 -4.94
C PHE A 589 -26.54 -13.36 -4.28
N ASP A 590 -27.86 -13.43 -4.47
CA ASP A 590 -28.77 -12.42 -3.92
C ASP A 590 -28.70 -12.40 -2.38
N SER A 591 -28.57 -13.56 -1.76
CA SER A 591 -28.40 -13.70 -0.31
C SER A 591 -27.08 -13.12 0.17
N MET A 592 -25.96 -13.41 -0.52
CA MET A 592 -24.65 -12.85 -0.20
C MET A 592 -24.65 -11.32 -0.39
N PHE A 593 -25.17 -10.84 -1.52
CA PHE A 593 -25.19 -9.40 -1.83
C PHE A 593 -26.10 -8.64 -0.86
N THR A 594 -27.27 -9.20 -0.54
CA THR A 594 -28.19 -8.62 0.45
C THR A 594 -27.56 -8.54 1.83
N HIS A 595 -26.79 -9.58 2.24
CA HIS A 595 -26.02 -9.54 3.50
C HIS A 595 -24.94 -8.47 3.46
N THR A 596 -24.20 -8.34 2.35
CA THR A 596 -23.18 -7.28 2.19
C THR A 596 -23.80 -5.88 2.33
N VAL A 597 -24.96 -5.64 1.67
CA VAL A 597 -25.70 -4.38 1.84
C VAL A 597 -26.12 -4.14 3.30
N CYS A 598 -26.62 -5.18 3.95
CA CYS A 598 -27.05 -5.10 5.35
C CYS A 598 -25.87 -4.87 6.30
N HIS A 599 -24.73 -5.50 6.05
CA HIS A 599 -23.47 -5.27 6.76
C HIS A 599 -23.11 -3.78 6.76
N GLU A 600 -23.10 -3.17 5.58
CA GLU A 600 -22.77 -1.74 5.42
C GLU A 600 -23.77 -0.82 6.15
N CYS A 601 -25.06 -1.16 6.10
CA CYS A 601 -26.08 -0.45 6.88
C CYS A 601 -25.85 -0.62 8.39
N CYS A 602 -25.40 -1.81 8.82
CA CYS A 602 -25.19 -2.13 10.23
C CYS A 602 -23.93 -1.45 10.82
N HIS A 603 -23.04 -0.90 10.02
CA HIS A 603 -22.07 0.05 10.53
C HIS A 603 -22.72 1.30 11.14
N GLY A 604 -23.90 1.70 10.65
CA GLY A 604 -24.63 2.87 11.13
C GLY A 604 -25.46 2.66 12.39
N ILE A 605 -25.61 1.42 12.89
CA ILE A 605 -26.42 1.09 14.08
C ILE A 605 -25.57 0.48 15.20
N GLY A 606 -26.14 0.46 16.42
CA GLY A 606 -25.44 0.02 17.62
C GLY A 606 -24.58 1.12 18.25
N PRO A 607 -23.70 0.77 19.20
CA PRO A 607 -22.92 1.73 19.96
C PRO A 607 -21.81 2.40 19.15
N HIS A 608 -21.79 3.75 19.12
CA HIS A 608 -20.72 4.57 18.55
C HIS A 608 -20.15 5.55 19.57
N THR A 609 -20.99 6.52 20.00
CA THR A 609 -20.71 7.39 21.12
C THR A 609 -21.25 6.73 22.37
N ILE A 610 -20.39 6.57 23.39
CA ILE A 610 -20.70 5.82 24.59
C ILE A 610 -20.52 6.67 25.84
N HIS A 611 -21.25 6.31 26.91
CA HIS A 611 -21.09 6.92 28.23
C HIS A 611 -20.42 5.92 29.16
N LEU A 612 -19.22 6.28 29.62
CA LEU A 612 -18.45 5.43 30.52
C LEU A 612 -18.99 5.49 31.97
N PRO A 613 -18.68 4.47 32.82
CA PRO A 613 -19.13 4.45 34.20
C PRO A 613 -18.70 5.66 35.03
N ASP A 614 -17.63 6.33 34.67
CA ASP A 614 -17.11 7.55 35.32
C ASP A 614 -17.84 8.83 34.86
N GLY A 615 -18.83 8.73 33.99
CA GLY A 615 -19.65 9.81 33.47
C GLY A 615 -19.03 10.54 32.25
N ARG A 616 -17.86 10.14 31.76
CA ARG A 616 -17.26 10.69 30.54
C ARG A 616 -18.00 10.17 29.30
N GLN A 617 -18.16 11.05 28.33
CA GLN A 617 -18.54 10.69 26.97
C GLN A 617 -17.27 10.31 26.19
N SER A 618 -17.30 9.19 25.46
CA SER A 618 -16.22 8.69 24.64
C SER A 618 -16.77 8.03 23.37
N THR A 619 -15.92 7.45 22.56
CA THR A 619 -16.32 6.63 21.41
C THR A 619 -15.80 5.20 21.56
N VAL A 620 -16.49 4.25 20.94
CA VAL A 620 -16.05 2.85 20.91
C VAL A 620 -14.62 2.74 20.40
N ARG A 621 -14.30 3.49 19.34
CA ARG A 621 -12.96 3.50 18.72
C ARG A 621 -11.87 3.96 19.71
N LEU A 622 -12.12 5.02 20.47
CA LEU A 622 -11.15 5.53 21.43
C LEU A 622 -10.90 4.55 22.60
N GLU A 623 -11.95 3.86 23.04
CA GLU A 623 -11.83 2.94 24.17
C GLU A 623 -11.27 1.58 23.77
N LEU A 624 -11.62 1.04 22.60
CA LEU A 624 -11.13 -0.27 22.14
C LEU A 624 -9.79 -0.19 21.40
N GLN A 625 -9.40 0.99 20.89
CA GLN A 625 -8.12 1.25 20.24
C GLN A 625 -7.82 0.24 19.10
N GLU A 626 -6.68 -0.47 19.14
CA GLU A 626 -6.25 -1.45 18.15
C GLU A 626 -7.22 -2.65 17.96
N LEU A 627 -8.12 -2.88 18.89
CA LEU A 627 -9.10 -3.96 18.81
C LEU A 627 -10.38 -3.53 18.10
N HIS A 628 -10.57 -2.23 17.87
CA HIS A 628 -11.81 -1.66 17.34
C HIS A 628 -12.17 -2.22 15.97
N SER A 629 -11.25 -2.16 15.00
CA SER A 629 -11.55 -2.50 13.59
C SER A 629 -12.06 -3.93 13.44
N ALA A 630 -11.40 -4.91 14.03
CA ALA A 630 -11.81 -6.31 13.94
C ALA A 630 -13.19 -6.58 14.58
N LEU A 631 -13.51 -5.89 15.69
CA LEU A 631 -14.80 -6.03 16.34
C LEU A 631 -15.90 -5.26 15.62
N GLU A 632 -15.59 -4.15 14.97
CA GLU A 632 -16.55 -3.39 14.18
C GLU A 632 -16.97 -4.16 12.92
N GLU A 633 -16.01 -4.77 12.22
CA GLU A 633 -16.30 -5.65 11.09
C GLU A 633 -17.12 -6.87 11.52
N ALA A 634 -16.74 -7.51 12.64
CA ALA A 634 -17.51 -8.61 13.17
C ALA A 634 -18.91 -8.19 13.62
N LYS A 635 -19.08 -6.97 14.16
CA LYS A 635 -20.38 -6.41 14.53
C LYS A 635 -21.25 -6.20 13.29
N ALA A 636 -20.72 -5.56 12.26
CA ALA A 636 -21.47 -5.28 11.04
C ALA A 636 -21.94 -6.56 10.36
N ASP A 637 -21.09 -7.58 10.25
CA ASP A 637 -21.43 -8.89 9.69
C ASP A 637 -22.51 -9.61 10.50
N ILE A 638 -22.29 -9.80 11.81
CA ILE A 638 -23.18 -10.65 12.63
C ILE A 638 -24.53 -9.96 12.93
N VAL A 639 -24.51 -8.64 13.13
CA VAL A 639 -25.74 -7.85 13.28
C VAL A 639 -26.47 -7.78 11.94
N GLY A 640 -25.76 -7.80 10.80
CA GLY A 640 -26.32 -7.91 9.47
C GLY A 640 -27.14 -9.19 9.30
N LEU A 641 -26.62 -10.35 9.71
CA LEU A 641 -27.37 -11.61 9.71
C LEU A 641 -28.59 -11.56 10.64
N TRP A 642 -28.44 -11.00 11.83
CA TRP A 642 -29.54 -10.82 12.77
C TRP A 642 -30.60 -9.90 12.17
N ALA A 643 -30.24 -8.78 11.57
CA ALA A 643 -31.16 -7.83 10.96
C ALA A 643 -31.93 -8.44 9.77
N LEU A 644 -31.25 -9.21 8.93
CA LEU A 644 -31.93 -9.94 7.83
C LEU A 644 -32.97 -10.90 8.36
N GLN A 645 -32.66 -11.69 9.39
CA GLN A 645 -33.61 -12.59 10.00
C GLN A 645 -34.80 -11.83 10.60
N HIS A 646 -34.54 -10.72 11.30
CA HIS A 646 -35.59 -9.85 11.86
C HIS A 646 -36.56 -9.35 10.76
N LEU A 647 -36.04 -8.89 9.62
CA LEU A 647 -36.87 -8.43 8.49
C LEU A 647 -37.60 -9.56 7.81
N VAL A 648 -37.07 -10.78 7.76
CA VAL A 648 -37.77 -11.97 7.29
C VAL A 648 -38.93 -12.33 8.23
N ASP A 649 -38.71 -12.29 9.54
CA ASP A 649 -39.71 -12.59 10.55
C ASP A 649 -40.88 -11.58 10.53
N GLN A 650 -40.60 -10.32 10.17
CA GLN A 650 -41.61 -9.28 9.93
C GLN A 650 -42.30 -9.40 8.56
N GLY A 651 -41.88 -10.33 7.70
CA GLY A 651 -42.48 -10.54 6.37
C GLY A 651 -42.05 -9.47 5.33
N LEU A 652 -41.03 -8.68 5.61
CA LEU A 652 -40.48 -7.66 4.71
C LEU A 652 -39.48 -8.25 3.70
N LEU A 653 -38.90 -9.38 4.03
CA LEU A 653 -38.03 -10.17 3.14
C LEU A 653 -38.56 -11.59 2.97
N PRO A 654 -38.23 -12.28 1.86
CA PRO A 654 -38.74 -13.61 1.58
C PRO A 654 -38.16 -14.65 2.56
N LYS A 655 -38.98 -15.62 2.98
CA LYS A 655 -38.57 -16.68 3.91
C LYS A 655 -37.43 -17.56 3.39
N SER A 656 -37.30 -17.68 2.06
CA SER A 656 -36.18 -18.43 1.44
C SER A 656 -34.80 -17.84 1.78
N LEU A 657 -34.76 -16.58 2.15
CA LEU A 657 -33.48 -15.92 2.57
C LEU A 657 -32.93 -16.48 3.89
N SER A 658 -33.81 -16.94 4.81
CA SER A 658 -33.37 -17.44 6.13
C SER A 658 -32.37 -18.61 6.06
N GLU A 659 -32.46 -19.49 5.06
CA GLU A 659 -31.54 -20.62 4.91
C GLU A 659 -30.31 -20.21 4.07
N SER A 660 -30.55 -19.52 2.94
CA SER A 660 -29.52 -19.17 2.00
C SER A 660 -28.50 -18.16 2.55
N MET A 661 -28.94 -17.21 3.37
CA MET A 661 -28.01 -16.23 3.97
C MET A 661 -26.99 -16.89 4.92
N TYR A 662 -27.41 -17.83 5.76
CA TYR A 662 -26.49 -18.50 6.70
C TYR A 662 -25.52 -19.44 6.00
N VAL A 663 -25.94 -20.15 4.95
CA VAL A 663 -25.06 -21.05 4.20
C VAL A 663 -24.08 -20.23 3.33
N SER A 664 -24.55 -19.15 2.71
CA SER A 664 -23.70 -18.22 1.97
C SER A 664 -22.67 -17.53 2.88
N PHE A 665 -23.09 -17.15 4.10
CA PHE A 665 -22.20 -16.59 5.11
C PHE A 665 -21.13 -17.59 5.56
N LEU A 666 -21.50 -18.85 5.82
CA LEU A 666 -20.52 -19.90 6.16
C LEU A 666 -19.47 -20.06 5.08
N ALA A 667 -19.85 -20.07 3.79
CA ALA A 667 -18.88 -20.08 2.69
C ALA A 667 -18.02 -18.82 2.66
N GLY A 668 -18.58 -17.65 2.97
CA GLY A 668 -17.91 -16.36 3.09
C GLY A 668 -16.83 -16.34 4.17
N CYS A 669 -17.03 -17.01 5.30
CA CYS A 669 -16.02 -17.13 6.35
C CYS A 669 -14.70 -17.70 5.82
N PHE A 670 -14.75 -18.74 4.99
CA PHE A 670 -13.56 -19.33 4.41
C PHE A 670 -12.86 -18.40 3.41
N ARG A 671 -13.63 -17.57 2.69
CA ARG A 671 -13.05 -16.56 1.80
C ARG A 671 -12.23 -15.53 2.59
N SER A 672 -12.82 -14.93 3.61
CA SER A 672 -12.21 -13.79 4.31
C SER A 672 -11.04 -14.20 5.20
N VAL A 673 -11.09 -15.36 5.85
CA VAL A 673 -9.99 -15.87 6.69
C VAL A 673 -8.70 -16.13 5.86
N ARG A 674 -8.79 -16.32 4.53
CA ARG A 674 -7.63 -16.48 3.64
C ARG A 674 -6.75 -15.23 3.54
N PHE A 675 -7.27 -14.05 3.89
CA PHE A 675 -6.49 -12.81 3.94
C PHE A 675 -5.62 -12.69 5.20
N GLY A 676 -5.78 -13.60 6.15
CA GLY A 676 -5.02 -13.65 7.39
C GLY A 676 -5.75 -13.06 8.59
N LEU A 677 -5.25 -13.39 9.80
CA LEU A 677 -5.85 -12.91 11.05
C LEU A 677 -5.31 -11.55 11.51
N GLU A 678 -4.34 -11.00 10.82
CA GLU A 678 -3.89 -9.61 11.05
C GLU A 678 -4.81 -8.59 10.36
N GLU A 679 -5.55 -9.04 9.35
CA GLU A 679 -6.54 -8.24 8.64
C GLU A 679 -7.88 -8.25 9.41
N ALA A 680 -8.57 -7.10 9.48
CA ALA A 680 -9.75 -6.91 10.32
C ALA A 680 -10.91 -7.86 9.97
N HIS A 681 -11.21 -8.01 8.67
CA HIS A 681 -12.27 -8.91 8.21
C HIS A 681 -11.91 -10.39 8.44
N GLY A 682 -10.66 -10.79 8.18
CA GLY A 682 -10.19 -12.14 8.44
C GLY A 682 -10.27 -12.51 9.92
N LYS A 683 -9.87 -11.61 10.79
CA LYS A 683 -9.96 -11.73 12.24
C LYS A 683 -11.42 -11.78 12.72
N GLY A 684 -12.27 -10.89 12.22
CA GLY A 684 -13.69 -10.85 12.52
C GLY A 684 -14.43 -12.12 12.07
N GLN A 685 -14.15 -12.61 10.86
CA GLN A 685 -14.77 -13.82 10.33
C GLN A 685 -14.34 -15.10 11.07
N ALA A 686 -13.06 -15.18 11.50
CA ALA A 686 -12.61 -16.29 12.33
C ALA A 686 -13.33 -16.31 13.70
N LEU A 687 -13.48 -15.13 14.33
CA LEU A 687 -14.27 -14.99 15.56
C LEU A 687 -15.69 -15.50 15.40
N GLN A 688 -16.39 -15.03 14.35
CA GLN A 688 -17.80 -15.39 14.08
C GLN A 688 -17.95 -16.89 13.79
N PHE A 689 -17.07 -17.43 12.92
CA PHE A 689 -17.07 -18.86 12.60
C PHE A 689 -16.92 -19.71 13.86
N ASN A 690 -15.90 -19.43 14.68
CA ASN A 690 -15.60 -20.23 15.87
C ASN A 690 -16.66 -20.12 16.94
N TRP A 691 -17.27 -18.93 17.12
CA TRP A 691 -18.40 -18.76 18.03
C TRP A 691 -19.62 -19.58 17.59
N ILE A 692 -20.05 -19.46 16.33
CA ILE A 692 -21.22 -20.17 15.81
C ILE A 692 -20.97 -21.69 15.81
N TYR A 693 -19.72 -22.12 15.51
CA TYR A 693 -19.31 -23.52 15.59
C TYR A 693 -19.37 -24.06 17.04
N GLU A 694 -18.84 -23.33 18.01
CA GLU A 694 -18.90 -23.72 19.44
C GLU A 694 -20.36 -23.84 19.93
N LYS A 695 -21.25 -22.96 19.45
CA LYS A 695 -22.70 -23.02 19.76
C LYS A 695 -23.46 -24.09 18.98
N GLY A 696 -22.80 -24.80 18.09
CA GLY A 696 -23.39 -25.86 17.27
C GLY A 696 -24.25 -25.36 16.10
N GLY A 697 -24.15 -24.06 15.75
CA GLY A 697 -24.79 -23.50 14.56
C GLY A 697 -24.10 -23.92 13.26
N PHE A 698 -22.79 -24.20 13.31
CA PHE A 698 -22.04 -24.84 12.25
C PHE A 698 -21.62 -26.25 12.67
N LEU A 699 -21.67 -27.19 11.74
CA LEU A 699 -21.38 -28.60 11.98
C LEU A 699 -20.34 -29.09 10.97
N MET A 700 -19.29 -29.76 11.46
CA MET A 700 -18.30 -30.40 10.61
C MET A 700 -18.61 -31.89 10.44
N HIS A 701 -18.59 -32.37 9.19
CA HIS A 701 -18.82 -33.75 8.82
C HIS A 701 -17.50 -34.55 8.73
N SER A 702 -17.61 -35.88 8.80
CA SER A 702 -16.46 -36.79 8.74
C SER A 702 -15.66 -36.71 7.42
N ASN A 703 -16.27 -36.22 6.35
CA ASN A 703 -15.63 -35.97 5.05
C ASN A 703 -14.95 -34.59 4.94
N GLY A 704 -14.92 -33.81 6.01
CA GLY A 704 -14.30 -32.48 6.05
C GLY A 704 -15.17 -31.33 5.53
N THR A 705 -16.39 -31.59 5.05
CA THR A 705 -17.34 -30.52 4.68
C THR A 705 -18.09 -30.00 5.90
N LEU A 706 -18.67 -28.80 5.77
CA LEU A 706 -19.42 -28.16 6.83
C LEU A 706 -20.86 -27.88 6.40
N SER A 707 -21.74 -27.77 7.38
CA SER A 707 -23.15 -27.40 7.19
C SER A 707 -23.65 -26.48 8.29
N VAL A 708 -24.79 -25.84 8.07
CA VAL A 708 -25.50 -25.00 9.03
C VAL A 708 -26.57 -25.83 9.74
N ASP A 709 -26.62 -25.78 11.06
CA ASP A 709 -27.80 -26.24 11.84
C ASP A 709 -28.77 -25.08 11.97
N PHE A 710 -29.82 -25.08 11.14
CA PHE A 710 -30.82 -24.01 11.08
C PHE A 710 -31.62 -23.86 12.38
N THR A 711 -31.59 -24.85 13.28
CA THR A 711 -32.27 -24.77 14.58
C THR A 711 -31.47 -24.03 15.64
N LYS A 712 -30.15 -23.84 15.42
CA LYS A 712 -29.24 -23.25 16.40
C LYS A 712 -28.52 -21.99 15.91
N VAL A 713 -28.40 -21.83 14.60
CA VAL A 713 -27.59 -20.73 14.04
C VAL A 713 -28.17 -19.36 14.42
N GLN A 714 -29.49 -19.21 14.43
CA GLN A 714 -30.13 -17.94 14.78
C GLN A 714 -29.79 -17.50 16.21
N GLU A 715 -29.90 -18.42 17.20
CA GLU A 715 -29.52 -18.14 18.59
C GLU A 715 -28.03 -17.82 18.73
N ALA A 716 -27.18 -18.54 17.99
CA ALA A 716 -25.74 -18.27 18.00
C ALA A 716 -25.40 -16.88 17.46
N VAL A 717 -26.06 -16.44 16.38
CA VAL A 717 -25.95 -15.10 15.78
C VAL A 717 -26.44 -14.04 16.76
N GLU A 718 -27.62 -14.20 17.37
CA GLU A 718 -28.16 -13.23 18.31
C GLU A 718 -27.27 -13.07 19.56
N THR A 719 -26.78 -14.19 20.10
CA THR A 719 -25.91 -14.15 21.30
C THR A 719 -24.57 -13.48 21.01
N LEU A 720 -23.98 -13.70 19.83
CA LEU A 720 -22.73 -13.01 19.44
C LEU A 720 -22.97 -11.52 19.21
N SER A 721 -24.07 -11.17 18.52
CA SER A 721 -24.46 -9.77 18.30
C SER A 721 -24.58 -9.02 19.63
N ARG A 722 -25.25 -9.64 20.61
CA ARG A 722 -25.40 -9.09 21.98
C ARG A 722 -24.06 -8.93 22.68
N GLU A 723 -23.18 -9.92 22.59
CA GLU A 723 -21.86 -9.90 23.26
C GLU A 723 -20.99 -8.78 22.71
N ILE A 724 -20.81 -8.72 21.38
CA ILE A 724 -19.99 -7.69 20.75
C ILE A 724 -20.51 -6.28 21.06
N MET A 725 -21.79 -6.04 20.84
CA MET A 725 -22.39 -4.72 21.07
C MET A 725 -22.36 -4.32 22.55
N THR A 726 -22.46 -5.28 23.50
CA THR A 726 -22.34 -5.00 24.93
C THR A 726 -20.91 -4.57 25.29
N ILE A 727 -19.89 -5.23 24.73
CA ILE A 727 -18.50 -4.85 24.87
C ILE A 727 -18.27 -3.44 24.32
N GLN A 728 -18.78 -3.15 23.13
CA GLN A 728 -18.67 -1.82 22.50
C GLN A 728 -19.37 -0.74 23.33
N ALA A 729 -20.60 -0.99 23.78
CA ALA A 729 -21.39 -0.05 24.58
C ALA A 729 -20.75 0.35 25.91
N LYS A 730 -19.95 -0.55 26.47
CA LYS A 730 -19.21 -0.32 27.72
C LYS A 730 -17.80 0.21 27.52
N GLY A 731 -17.27 0.20 26.29
CA GLY A 731 -15.87 0.48 26.01
C GLY A 731 -14.92 -0.52 26.70
N ASP A 732 -15.35 -1.79 26.84
CA ASP A 732 -14.67 -2.82 27.66
C ASP A 732 -13.54 -3.48 26.85
N LYS A 733 -12.40 -2.80 26.75
CA LYS A 733 -11.20 -3.31 26.06
C LYS A 733 -10.70 -4.65 26.59
N PRO A 734 -10.65 -4.93 27.93
CA PRO A 734 -10.29 -6.24 28.43
C PRO A 734 -11.18 -7.38 27.92
N SER A 735 -12.52 -7.20 27.95
CA SER A 735 -13.46 -8.21 27.43
C SER A 735 -13.35 -8.35 25.90
N ALA A 736 -13.11 -7.26 25.17
CA ALA A 736 -12.82 -7.28 23.75
C ALA A 736 -11.61 -8.16 23.44
N LYS A 737 -10.53 -7.96 24.19
CA LYS A 737 -9.30 -8.76 24.04
C LYS A 737 -9.56 -10.24 24.32
N LEU A 738 -10.25 -10.58 25.42
CA LEU A 738 -10.58 -11.96 25.76
C LEU A 738 -11.43 -12.65 24.68
N LEU A 739 -12.39 -11.94 24.10
CA LEU A 739 -13.24 -12.45 23.03
C LEU A 739 -12.42 -12.76 21.76
N LEU A 740 -11.56 -11.82 21.35
CA LEU A 740 -10.68 -11.99 20.20
C LEU A 740 -9.63 -13.08 20.45
N ASP A 741 -8.95 -13.09 21.60
CA ASP A 741 -7.93 -14.09 21.93
C ASP A 741 -8.52 -15.51 21.93
N LYS A 742 -9.80 -15.67 22.32
CA LYS A 742 -10.46 -16.98 22.34
C LYS A 742 -10.93 -17.43 20.96
N TYR A 743 -11.55 -16.55 20.21
CA TYR A 743 -12.28 -16.94 19.01
C TYR A 743 -11.65 -16.50 17.68
N ALA A 744 -10.84 -15.43 17.65
CA ALA A 744 -10.17 -15.01 16.42
C ALA A 744 -8.88 -15.82 16.19
N THR A 745 -9.02 -17.14 16.06
CA THR A 745 -7.92 -18.09 15.92
C THR A 745 -8.18 -19.09 14.79
N LEU A 746 -7.12 -19.65 14.20
CA LEU A 746 -7.22 -20.73 13.23
C LEU A 746 -7.47 -22.07 13.95
N THR A 747 -8.72 -22.41 14.17
CA THR A 747 -9.13 -23.69 14.71
C THR A 747 -8.98 -24.83 13.69
N GLN A 748 -8.99 -26.08 14.14
CA GLN A 748 -8.85 -27.25 13.27
C GLN A 748 -9.83 -27.25 12.05
N PRO A 749 -11.14 -26.94 12.20
CA PRO A 749 -12.05 -26.87 11.06
C PRO A 749 -11.63 -25.82 10.03
N LEU A 750 -11.21 -24.63 10.47
CA LEU A 750 -10.71 -23.57 9.58
C LEU A 750 -9.42 -24.00 8.87
N GLN A 751 -8.45 -24.56 9.59
CA GLN A 751 -7.19 -25.03 9.01
C GLN A 751 -7.40 -26.09 7.94
N LEU A 752 -8.30 -27.05 8.18
CA LEU A 752 -8.64 -28.10 7.20
C LEU A 752 -9.29 -27.52 5.95
N ALA A 753 -10.25 -26.59 6.10
CA ALA A 753 -10.87 -25.93 4.97
C ALA A 753 -9.85 -25.13 4.15
N LEU A 754 -9.01 -24.32 4.80
CA LEU A 754 -7.98 -23.51 4.13
C LEU A 754 -6.96 -24.39 3.37
N SER A 755 -6.49 -25.46 3.99
CA SER A 755 -5.55 -26.41 3.35
C SER A 755 -6.18 -27.07 2.12
N HIS A 756 -7.47 -27.40 2.19
CA HIS A 756 -8.19 -27.96 1.04
C HIS A 756 -8.33 -26.94 -0.10
N LEU A 757 -8.69 -25.69 0.21
CA LEU A 757 -8.80 -24.61 -0.77
C LEU A 757 -7.47 -24.31 -1.46
N GLU A 758 -6.36 -24.35 -0.72
CA GLU A 758 -5.02 -24.19 -1.27
C GLU A 758 -4.66 -25.35 -2.21
N ALA A 759 -4.94 -26.58 -1.81
CA ALA A 759 -4.65 -27.77 -2.63
C ALA A 759 -5.36 -27.77 -3.99
N ILE A 760 -6.59 -27.25 -4.05
CA ILE A 760 -7.36 -27.13 -5.31
C ILE A 760 -7.18 -25.78 -6.00
N GLN A 761 -6.33 -24.91 -5.48
CA GLN A 761 -5.95 -23.61 -6.05
C GLN A 761 -7.15 -22.69 -6.35
N VAL A 762 -8.10 -22.59 -5.43
CA VAL A 762 -9.18 -21.60 -5.56
C VAL A 762 -8.58 -20.19 -5.62
N PRO A 763 -8.94 -19.34 -6.59
CA PRO A 763 -8.45 -17.97 -6.67
C PRO A 763 -8.69 -17.19 -5.36
N VAL A 764 -7.78 -16.28 -5.04
CA VAL A 764 -7.92 -15.39 -3.86
C VAL A 764 -8.79 -14.20 -4.20
N ASP A 765 -8.57 -13.62 -5.40
CA ASP A 765 -9.38 -12.52 -5.91
C ASP A 765 -9.54 -12.56 -7.43
N ILE A 766 -10.19 -11.56 -7.99
CA ILE A 766 -10.40 -11.38 -9.42
C ILE A 766 -9.45 -10.31 -9.99
N TYR A 767 -9.22 -10.35 -11.29
CA TYR A 767 -8.56 -9.30 -12.06
C TYR A 767 -9.49 -8.85 -13.19
N PRO A 768 -10.17 -7.69 -13.06
CA PRO A 768 -11.17 -7.25 -14.02
C PRO A 768 -10.56 -6.68 -15.30
N SER A 769 -11.27 -6.92 -16.41
CA SER A 769 -11.12 -6.22 -17.68
C SER A 769 -12.47 -5.63 -18.11
N PHE A 770 -12.44 -4.60 -18.93
CA PHE A 770 -13.63 -3.84 -19.31
C PHE A 770 -13.76 -3.77 -20.81
N THR A 771 -14.84 -4.31 -21.37
CA THR A 771 -15.09 -4.31 -22.81
C THR A 771 -16.27 -3.45 -23.24
N THR A 772 -17.07 -2.96 -22.29
CA THR A 772 -18.25 -2.12 -22.55
C THR A 772 -17.89 -0.85 -23.34
N LEU A 773 -16.75 -0.24 -23.05
CA LEU A 773 -16.29 0.99 -23.70
C LEU A 773 -15.95 0.80 -25.17
N ASN A 774 -15.59 -0.41 -25.60
CA ASN A 774 -15.32 -0.73 -27.00
C ASN A 774 -16.57 -0.52 -27.89
N GLN A 775 -17.76 -0.61 -27.29
CA GLN A 775 -19.04 -0.37 -27.97
C GLN A 775 -19.31 1.13 -28.24
N LEU A 776 -18.64 2.02 -27.54
CA LEU A 776 -18.78 3.47 -27.70
C LEU A 776 -17.79 4.02 -28.75
N SER A 777 -16.72 3.27 -29.04
CA SER A 777 -15.68 3.65 -29.99
C SER A 777 -15.98 3.15 -31.42
N SER A 778 -17.02 2.33 -31.59
CA SER A 778 -17.52 1.80 -32.89
C SER A 778 -18.73 2.61 -33.35
#